data_be82f771ec91a5c6bb6a9fa4cd1e0127
#
_entry.id   be82f771ec91a5c6bb6a9fa4cd1e0127
#
_cell.length_a   1.000
_cell.length_b   1.000
_cell.length_c   1.000
_cell.angle_alpha   90.00
_cell.angle_beta   90.00
_cell.angle_gamma   90.00
#
_symmetry.space_group_name_H-M   'P 1'
#
loop_
_entity.id
_entity.type
_entity.pdbx_description
1 polymer ?
#
loop_
_entity_poly.entity_id
_entity_poly.type
_entity_poly.pdbx_seq_one_letter_code
_entity_poly.pdbx_strand_id
1 'polypeptide(L)'
;MMKNRIKKIMIMLMFVFSVFTLACQPKEIIISCPEQVKFGTTTSIELENTESTAVKWSSSDKEIIEVVAIGRQAVLYAVSVGTADVIATVDGVTYKKSVTVTHDESKIIIEGPNYVAVGGEAILTAKTDLGEVEWSINSINAKLFTEGNTAKITGLFKGEMIVTATYGNYFSRFKMSILSEGVKIICNETVFIGKPVALKLNHGQATSWSVDNEELATINDGVLTPLKAGMVTITATTAYETVTLEVRVFDPEGLAILGNVSAYVGESLKLSVNTFGAVVWTSQDNVKIKVVNDKAIVTADKAGTYTITAMIEGIIESVKVTFMDYPTVVLTGDNTMFAGDTQTLVVDEFYTNKKLVWESSDATVATVKDGVVEAKQAGTVEISVYYDGYKNTLSAFTITILANDDIVLNSKTEIEVGELTYIEVLSNSEVNGLNWSIDNTDIALLKGGILLPVKEGTLEVTATTANGKEASIVIKVNKIKAKEESQVETEYVDNIMKSMTLDQKIGQMFVIGFSGTTMPDAAIEAVREYNFGNFILMAYNVTNGVSTGNLVNRIQDVVLENNNIPALISIDQEGGKIERMTTGATHFLGNMALAATANYQNAYNVGLAVGQEMRYYGITNNYAPVLDVNNNPLNPIIGVRSYGDDPLDVALYGVNMINGLKDGGVMGTVKHFPGHGNTSTDTHLSMPSITTGIDELYKVELAPFIAAIQSGVEAIMTTHIVFNAFDTKYPATLSKKVLNDLLRTELGYTGLVITDGMEMDAIKTNFGYSQSAVLAVNASADILTFTTINNAITAWKAVKNGVNLGTISMETINAAVRRILLSKVRLGLFETNKASDGVYDTTEHVNYNNELAKQALTLAQGEFTGLDKTKKTLIVSTTVSRFPLMTGLAGDNNSFAFVAQRLMTNAGYKVDYKVVSNKTDMTNVINDAKKYDQIVFAFDNVKSGKATRLASLVNTVSANQPEDYVIAIALETPYDILMYNNVDCYICTYEYTPTMVKTVISYLMGEFEAHGKLPIELQ
;
A
#
# COMPACT_ATOMS: atom_id res chain seq x y z
N MET A 1 54.21 -67.90 11.13
CA MET A 1 52.96 -67.84 10.28
C MET A 1 51.88 -66.92 10.79
N MET A 2 51.84 -66.51 12.04
CA MET A 2 50.77 -65.65 12.59
C MET A 2 50.92 -64.17 12.27
N LYS A 3 52.14 -63.61 12.13
CA LYS A 3 52.38 -62.20 11.76
C LYS A 3 51.97 -61.80 10.30
N ASN A 4 51.98 -62.75 9.38
CA ASN A 4 51.62 -62.49 7.98
C ASN A 4 50.11 -62.59 7.69
N ARG A 5 49.33 -63.25 8.56
CA ARG A 5 47.88 -63.29 8.45
C ARG A 5 47.26 -62.00 9.02
N ILE A 6 47.82 -61.42 10.09
CA ILE A 6 47.34 -60.13 10.63
C ILE A 6 47.64 -58.99 9.69
N LYS A 7 48.76 -58.95 8.98
CA LYS A 7 49.04 -57.92 7.98
C LYS A 7 48.12 -58.01 6.76
N LYS A 8 47.71 -59.19 6.31
CA LYS A 8 46.75 -59.36 5.21
C LYS A 8 45.32 -59.02 5.62
N ILE A 9 44.92 -59.25 6.87
CA ILE A 9 43.61 -58.84 7.40
C ILE A 9 43.56 -57.33 7.65
N MET A 10 44.66 -56.70 8.09
CA MET A 10 44.73 -55.26 8.25
C MET A 10 44.76 -54.54 6.89
N ILE A 11 45.37 -55.04 5.85
CA ILE A 11 45.38 -54.51 4.50
C ILE A 11 43.99 -54.71 3.84
N MET A 12 43.31 -55.81 4.10
CA MET A 12 41.93 -56.04 3.60
C MET A 12 40.92 -55.17 4.35
N LEU A 13 41.10 -54.90 5.64
CA LEU A 13 40.29 -53.93 6.40
C LEU A 13 40.55 -52.47 5.99
N MET A 14 41.80 -52.08 5.66
CA MET A 14 42.10 -50.76 5.07
C MET A 14 41.52 -50.58 3.67
N PHE A 15 41.48 -51.63 2.86
CA PHE A 15 40.84 -51.56 1.51
C PHE A 15 39.32 -51.53 1.60
N VAL A 16 38.68 -52.17 2.59
CA VAL A 16 37.25 -52.11 2.83
C VAL A 16 36.87 -50.75 3.41
N PHE A 17 37.70 -50.16 4.29
CA PHE A 17 37.47 -48.81 4.80
C PHE A 17 37.71 -47.69 3.75
N SER A 18 38.68 -47.90 2.83
CA SER A 18 38.91 -46.92 1.71
C SER A 18 37.86 -47.01 0.61
N VAL A 19 37.19 -48.15 0.45
CA VAL A 19 36.08 -48.31 -0.51
C VAL A 19 34.77 -47.80 0.10
N PHE A 20 34.57 -47.85 1.43
CA PHE A 20 33.42 -47.25 2.12
C PHE A 20 33.53 -45.72 2.32
N THR A 21 34.76 -45.15 2.35
CA THR A 21 34.95 -43.69 2.41
C THR A 21 34.90 -43.01 1.04
N LEU A 22 34.93 -43.79 -0.09
CA LEU A 22 34.69 -43.22 -1.43
C LEU A 22 33.22 -43.27 -1.85
N ALA A 23 32.31 -43.89 -1.09
CA ALA A 23 30.90 -44.06 -1.42
C ALA A 23 29.94 -43.09 -0.68
N CYS A 24 30.48 -42.16 0.16
CA CYS A 24 29.69 -41.15 0.89
C CYS A 24 30.49 -39.85 1.04
N GLN A 25 30.86 -39.23 -0.05
CA GLN A 25 30.95 -37.77 -0.07
C GLN A 25 29.51 -37.26 -0.22
N PRO A 26 29.01 -36.42 0.71
CA PRO A 26 27.75 -35.76 0.49
C PRO A 26 27.85 -35.02 -0.87
N LYS A 27 26.98 -35.31 -1.81
CA LYS A 27 26.91 -34.56 -3.05
C LYS A 27 26.67 -33.10 -2.68
N GLU A 28 27.43 -32.19 -3.27
CA GLU A 28 27.27 -30.75 -3.06
C GLU A 28 25.84 -30.33 -3.45
N ILE A 29 25.19 -29.55 -2.60
CA ILE A 29 23.87 -29.00 -2.91
C ILE A 29 24.04 -27.96 -4.01
N ILE A 30 23.30 -28.09 -5.09
CA ILE A 30 23.39 -27.24 -6.29
C ILE A 30 22.03 -26.63 -6.58
N ILE A 31 22.01 -25.33 -6.92
CA ILE A 31 20.84 -24.69 -7.50
C ILE A 31 20.79 -25.08 -8.99
N SER A 32 19.80 -25.91 -9.35
CA SER A 32 19.50 -26.27 -10.74
C SER A 32 18.68 -25.12 -11.34
N CYS A 33 19.36 -24.26 -12.10
CA CYS A 33 18.81 -23.05 -12.69
C CYS A 33 19.54 -22.74 -13.99
N PRO A 34 18.85 -22.31 -15.08
CA PRO A 34 19.47 -21.80 -16.28
C PRO A 34 20.38 -20.62 -16.00
N GLU A 35 21.48 -20.49 -16.73
CA GLU A 35 22.37 -19.32 -16.61
C GLU A 35 21.79 -18.07 -17.30
N GLN A 36 20.84 -18.27 -18.22
CA GLN A 36 20.13 -17.20 -18.90
C GLN A 36 18.65 -17.52 -18.97
N VAL A 37 17.84 -16.50 -18.74
CA VAL A 37 16.38 -16.53 -18.88
C VAL A 37 15.94 -15.32 -19.69
N LYS A 38 14.82 -15.41 -20.38
CA LYS A 38 14.29 -14.28 -21.13
C LYS A 38 13.44 -13.39 -20.23
N PHE A 39 13.53 -12.09 -20.43
CA PHE A 39 12.68 -11.10 -19.78
C PHE A 39 11.19 -11.46 -19.94
N GLY A 40 10.42 -11.30 -18.86
CA GLY A 40 8.99 -11.62 -18.81
C GLY A 40 8.68 -13.11 -18.82
N THR A 41 9.68 -14.02 -18.73
CA THR A 41 9.46 -15.46 -18.62
C THR A 41 9.62 -15.96 -17.19
N THR A 42 8.96 -17.06 -16.90
CA THR A 42 9.11 -17.80 -15.64
C THR A 42 9.90 -19.08 -15.88
N THR A 43 10.67 -19.47 -14.89
CA THR A 43 11.47 -20.70 -14.95
C THR A 43 11.41 -21.39 -13.60
N SER A 44 11.02 -22.67 -13.60
CA SER A 44 11.10 -23.49 -12.39
C SER A 44 12.56 -23.82 -12.11
N ILE A 45 12.97 -23.63 -10.87
CA ILE A 45 14.30 -23.93 -10.38
C ILE A 45 14.20 -24.81 -9.15
N GLU A 46 15.23 -25.62 -8.87
CA GLU A 46 15.22 -26.51 -7.72
C GLU A 46 16.60 -26.69 -7.12
N LEU A 47 16.62 -27.16 -5.87
CA LEU A 47 17.85 -27.65 -5.22
C LEU A 47 18.01 -29.13 -5.45
N GLU A 48 19.15 -29.47 -6.00
CA GLU A 48 19.58 -30.86 -6.15
C GLU A 48 20.45 -31.29 -4.96
N ASN A 49 20.43 -32.58 -4.69
CA ASN A 49 21.26 -33.24 -3.65
C ASN A 49 20.89 -32.86 -2.20
N THR A 50 19.68 -32.45 -1.94
CA THR A 50 19.13 -32.24 -0.57
C THR A 50 17.74 -32.86 -0.45
N GLU A 51 17.43 -33.39 0.75
CA GLU A 51 16.08 -33.85 1.12
C GLU A 51 15.34 -32.77 1.94
N SER A 52 16.03 -31.67 2.33
CA SER A 52 15.42 -30.59 3.12
C SER A 52 14.38 -29.87 2.30
N THR A 53 13.17 -29.70 2.85
CA THR A 53 12.08 -28.89 2.29
C THR A 53 12.05 -27.48 2.89
N ALA A 54 12.80 -27.22 3.98
CA ALA A 54 12.93 -25.92 4.62
C ALA A 54 14.00 -25.07 3.89
N VAL A 55 13.64 -24.58 2.70
CA VAL A 55 14.53 -23.77 1.87
C VAL A 55 14.00 -22.35 1.83
N LYS A 56 14.84 -21.38 2.16
CA LYS A 56 14.53 -19.96 1.98
C LYS A 56 15.17 -19.47 0.70
N TRP A 57 14.34 -19.10 -0.26
CA TRP A 57 14.77 -18.55 -1.54
C TRP A 57 14.73 -17.02 -1.54
N SER A 58 15.63 -16.38 -2.26
CA SER A 58 15.63 -14.94 -2.48
C SER A 58 16.45 -14.60 -3.73
N SER A 59 16.34 -13.36 -4.19
CA SER A 59 17.19 -12.76 -5.21
C SER A 59 18.12 -11.73 -4.59
N SER A 60 19.31 -11.54 -5.17
CA SER A 60 20.19 -10.42 -4.81
C SER A 60 19.66 -9.08 -5.32
N ASP A 61 18.80 -9.10 -6.34
CA ASP A 61 18.17 -7.92 -6.93
C ASP A 61 16.77 -8.29 -7.46
N LYS A 62 15.72 -7.90 -6.74
CA LYS A 62 14.33 -8.18 -7.10
C LYS A 62 13.83 -7.36 -8.29
N GLU A 63 14.50 -6.26 -8.61
CA GLU A 63 14.22 -5.47 -9.81
C GLU A 63 14.67 -6.18 -11.10
N ILE A 64 15.57 -7.16 -10.99
CA ILE A 64 16.06 -7.96 -12.10
C ILE A 64 15.41 -9.34 -12.11
N ILE A 65 15.39 -10.02 -10.97
CA ILE A 65 14.84 -11.36 -10.81
C ILE A 65 14.04 -11.42 -9.52
N GLU A 66 12.77 -11.78 -9.62
CA GLU A 66 11.96 -12.16 -8.48
C GLU A 66 11.94 -13.68 -8.33
N VAL A 67 12.01 -14.19 -7.08
CA VAL A 67 12.03 -15.63 -6.80
C VAL A 67 10.92 -15.94 -5.82
N VAL A 68 9.99 -16.79 -6.24
CA VAL A 68 8.88 -17.27 -5.41
C VAL A 68 9.17 -18.70 -4.97
N ALA A 69 9.33 -18.88 -3.68
CA ALA A 69 9.77 -20.13 -3.07
C ALA A 69 8.65 -21.19 -2.99
N ILE A 70 9.00 -22.47 -3.20
CA ILE A 70 8.10 -23.62 -3.14
C ILE A 70 8.84 -24.78 -2.49
N GLY A 71 9.18 -24.62 -1.22
CA GLY A 71 10.01 -25.60 -0.53
C GLY A 71 11.38 -25.78 -1.22
N ARG A 72 11.72 -27.00 -1.69
CA ARG A 72 12.96 -27.29 -2.40
C ARG A 72 13.01 -26.70 -3.81
N GLN A 73 11.85 -26.38 -4.38
CA GLN A 73 11.72 -25.72 -5.68
C GLN A 73 11.40 -24.24 -5.50
N ALA A 74 11.62 -23.46 -6.55
CA ALA A 74 11.14 -22.09 -6.65
C ALA A 74 10.81 -21.75 -8.11
N VAL A 75 10.01 -20.71 -8.31
CA VAL A 75 9.81 -20.10 -9.62
C VAL A 75 10.60 -18.80 -9.67
N LEU A 76 11.46 -18.71 -10.65
CA LEU A 76 12.21 -17.52 -10.99
C LEU A 76 11.41 -16.73 -12.02
N TYR A 77 11.19 -15.47 -11.78
CA TYR A 77 10.58 -14.52 -12.68
C TYR A 77 11.58 -13.47 -13.14
N ALA A 78 11.74 -13.30 -14.45
CA ALA A 78 12.65 -12.36 -15.06
C ALA A 78 12.00 -10.97 -15.19
N VAL A 79 12.22 -10.09 -14.22
CA VAL A 79 11.52 -8.80 -14.05
C VAL A 79 12.12 -7.69 -14.91
N SER A 80 13.44 -7.66 -15.09
CA SER A 80 14.12 -6.72 -15.98
C SER A 80 15.43 -7.30 -16.49
N VAL A 81 15.93 -6.77 -17.60
CA VAL A 81 17.21 -7.20 -18.19
C VAL A 81 18.36 -6.84 -17.25
N GLY A 82 19.24 -7.80 -16.98
CA GLY A 82 20.36 -7.64 -16.07
C GLY A 82 20.85 -8.97 -15.52
N THR A 83 21.71 -8.95 -14.53
CA THR A 83 22.23 -10.16 -13.87
C THR A 83 22.01 -10.05 -12.37
N ALA A 84 21.35 -11.06 -11.79
CA ALA A 84 21.16 -11.18 -10.35
C ALA A 84 21.47 -12.60 -9.88
N ASP A 85 21.84 -12.74 -8.59
CA ASP A 85 22.04 -14.05 -7.99
C ASP A 85 20.71 -14.59 -7.45
N VAL A 86 20.37 -15.79 -7.84
CA VAL A 86 19.37 -16.62 -7.15
C VAL A 86 20.04 -17.22 -5.92
N ILE A 87 19.42 -17.06 -4.78
CA ILE A 87 19.99 -17.41 -3.46
C ILE A 87 19.05 -18.39 -2.78
N ALA A 88 19.57 -19.55 -2.38
CA ALA A 88 18.88 -20.54 -1.57
C ALA A 88 19.59 -20.73 -0.25
N THR A 89 18.87 -20.67 0.88
CA THR A 89 19.42 -20.95 2.21
C THR A 89 18.75 -22.20 2.75
N VAL A 90 19.56 -23.21 3.07
CA VAL A 90 19.14 -24.53 3.59
C VAL A 90 19.92 -24.78 4.85
N ASP A 91 19.26 -25.04 5.96
CA ASP A 91 19.87 -25.36 7.26
C ASP A 91 20.94 -24.31 7.68
N GLY A 92 20.70 -23.02 7.34
CA GLY A 92 21.61 -21.92 7.64
C GLY A 92 22.79 -21.76 6.68
N VAL A 93 22.94 -22.60 5.67
CA VAL A 93 23.97 -22.51 4.62
C VAL A 93 23.37 -21.88 3.37
N THR A 94 24.08 -20.90 2.79
CA THR A 94 23.60 -20.17 1.63
C THR A 94 24.31 -20.60 0.34
N TYR A 95 23.55 -20.92 -0.67
CA TYR A 95 23.96 -21.28 -2.02
C TYR A 95 23.54 -20.19 -2.99
N LYS A 96 24.34 -19.93 -4.04
CA LYS A 96 24.08 -18.88 -5.01
C LYS A 96 24.31 -19.36 -6.43
N LYS A 97 23.47 -18.88 -7.35
CA LYS A 97 23.64 -19.08 -8.79
C LYS A 97 23.34 -17.77 -9.49
N SER A 98 24.31 -17.23 -10.23
CA SER A 98 24.09 -16.05 -11.07
C SER A 98 23.25 -16.41 -12.29
N VAL A 99 22.23 -15.61 -12.54
CA VAL A 99 21.31 -15.74 -13.68
C VAL A 99 21.24 -14.40 -14.39
N THR A 100 21.41 -14.44 -15.72
CA THR A 100 21.28 -13.26 -16.57
C THR A 100 19.91 -13.26 -17.25
N VAL A 101 19.14 -12.23 -17.05
CA VAL A 101 17.90 -11.96 -17.78
C VAL A 101 18.26 -11.30 -19.10
N THR A 102 17.89 -11.92 -20.20
CA THR A 102 18.08 -11.39 -21.56
C THR A 102 16.74 -10.91 -22.12
N HIS A 103 16.80 -9.94 -23.04
CA HIS A 103 15.60 -9.40 -23.67
C HIS A 103 14.89 -10.47 -24.50
N ASP A 104 13.57 -10.56 -24.42
CA ASP A 104 12.77 -11.26 -25.42
C ASP A 104 12.34 -10.25 -26.49
N GLU A 105 13.09 -10.20 -27.60
CA GLU A 105 12.86 -9.28 -28.71
C GLU A 105 11.48 -9.42 -29.37
N SER A 106 10.68 -10.40 -28.95
CA SER A 106 9.39 -10.71 -29.58
C SER A 106 8.18 -10.03 -28.95
N LYS A 107 8.31 -9.32 -27.81
CA LYS A 107 7.15 -8.77 -27.07
C LYS A 107 6.98 -7.25 -27.21
N ILE A 108 7.81 -6.46 -26.57
CA ILE A 108 7.84 -5.00 -26.71
C ILE A 108 9.28 -4.57 -26.92
N ILE A 109 9.56 -3.94 -28.06
CA ILE A 109 10.86 -3.35 -28.38
C ILE A 109 10.66 -1.85 -28.54
N ILE A 110 11.37 -1.05 -27.72
CA ILE A 110 11.35 0.39 -27.87
C ILE A 110 12.50 0.76 -28.82
N GLU A 111 12.16 1.40 -29.93
CA GLU A 111 13.11 1.91 -30.90
C GLU A 111 13.04 3.42 -30.96
N GLY A 112 14.19 4.05 -31.14
CA GLY A 112 14.33 5.50 -31.28
C GLY A 112 15.68 5.98 -30.75
N PRO A 113 15.93 7.29 -30.77
CA PRO A 113 17.16 7.84 -30.24
C PRO A 113 17.23 7.66 -28.73
N ASN A 114 18.38 7.26 -28.22
CA ASN A 114 18.63 7.12 -26.79
C ASN A 114 19.11 8.43 -26.14
N TYR A 115 18.93 9.52 -26.84
CA TYR A 115 19.21 10.88 -26.37
C TYR A 115 18.25 11.90 -27.01
N VAL A 116 18.10 13.04 -26.35
CA VAL A 116 17.40 14.22 -26.88
C VAL A 116 18.11 15.47 -26.36
N ALA A 117 18.19 16.53 -27.16
CA ALA A 117 18.72 17.80 -26.68
C ALA A 117 17.67 18.53 -25.82
N VAL A 118 18.11 19.38 -24.89
CA VAL A 118 17.24 20.32 -24.20
C VAL A 118 16.53 21.20 -25.25
N GLY A 119 15.19 21.30 -25.16
CA GLY A 119 14.36 21.98 -26.15
C GLY A 119 14.13 21.20 -27.46
N GLY A 120 14.80 20.06 -27.63
CA GLY A 120 14.61 19.16 -28.77
C GLY A 120 13.53 18.12 -28.51
N GLU A 121 13.14 17.42 -29.56
CA GLU A 121 12.16 16.35 -29.53
C GLU A 121 12.76 15.05 -30.05
N ALA A 122 12.45 13.94 -29.39
CA ALA A 122 12.77 12.59 -29.83
C ALA A 122 11.49 11.75 -29.90
N ILE A 123 11.37 10.94 -30.91
CA ILE A 123 10.24 10.04 -31.07
C ILE A 123 10.75 8.60 -30.83
N LEU A 124 10.09 7.92 -29.87
CA LEU A 124 10.25 6.51 -29.61
C LEU A 124 9.06 5.74 -30.13
N THR A 125 9.28 4.55 -30.62
CA THR A 125 8.20 3.67 -31.12
C THR A 125 8.32 2.31 -30.44
N ALA A 126 7.23 1.83 -29.88
CA ALA A 126 7.12 0.48 -29.36
C ALA A 126 6.71 -0.46 -30.50
N LYS A 127 7.56 -1.41 -30.83
CA LYS A 127 7.24 -2.52 -31.75
C LYS A 127 6.73 -3.69 -30.93
N THR A 128 5.47 -4.04 -31.11
CA THR A 128 4.82 -5.16 -30.43
C THR A 128 3.62 -5.63 -31.26
N ASP A 129 3.27 -6.91 -31.11
CA ASP A 129 2.06 -7.52 -31.65
C ASP A 129 0.93 -7.61 -30.59
N LEU A 130 1.16 -7.10 -29.39
CA LEU A 130 0.23 -7.20 -28.27
C LEU A 130 -0.92 -6.18 -28.35
N GLY A 131 -0.68 -4.98 -28.90
CA GLY A 131 -1.64 -3.88 -28.99
C GLY A 131 -0.99 -2.52 -28.75
N GLU A 132 -1.77 -1.53 -28.36
CA GLU A 132 -1.26 -0.20 -27.99
C GLU A 132 -0.66 -0.24 -26.57
N VAL A 133 0.54 0.32 -26.41
CA VAL A 133 1.27 0.32 -25.13
C VAL A 133 0.97 1.63 -24.35
N GLU A 134 1.02 1.52 -23.04
CA GLU A 134 1.06 2.68 -22.15
C GLU A 134 2.51 3.13 -21.95
N TRP A 135 2.75 4.42 -22.05
CA TRP A 135 4.07 5.00 -21.91
C TRP A 135 4.21 5.80 -20.62
N SER A 136 5.37 5.71 -19.99
CA SER A 136 5.72 6.52 -18.82
C SER A 136 7.20 6.92 -18.83
N ILE A 137 7.56 7.96 -18.08
CA ILE A 137 8.95 8.38 -17.82
C ILE A 137 9.15 8.54 -16.32
N ASN A 138 10.36 8.25 -15.85
CA ASN A 138 10.73 8.34 -14.43
C ASN A 138 11.42 9.67 -14.07
N SER A 139 11.36 10.68 -14.92
CA SER A 139 12.12 11.93 -14.74
C SER A 139 11.26 13.14 -15.07
N ILE A 140 11.39 14.19 -14.26
CA ILE A 140 10.80 15.52 -14.52
C ILE A 140 11.61 16.31 -15.55
N ASN A 141 12.78 15.81 -15.98
CA ASN A 141 13.68 16.47 -16.92
C ASN A 141 13.20 16.40 -18.38
N ALA A 142 12.08 15.72 -18.63
CA ALA A 142 11.46 15.63 -19.94
C ALA A 142 9.96 15.68 -19.87
N LYS A 143 9.33 16.09 -20.97
CA LYS A 143 7.89 16.01 -21.17
C LYS A 143 7.58 14.86 -22.11
N LEU A 144 6.61 14.04 -21.73
CA LEU A 144 6.11 12.91 -22.50
C LEU A 144 4.78 13.27 -23.15
N PHE A 145 4.65 13.01 -24.45
CA PHE A 145 3.38 13.01 -25.18
C PHE A 145 3.26 11.66 -25.89
N THR A 146 2.11 11.02 -25.80
CA THR A 146 1.92 9.64 -26.31
C THR A 146 0.78 9.57 -27.32
N GLU A 147 0.95 8.76 -28.36
CA GLU A 147 -0.07 8.47 -29.36
C GLU A 147 0.07 7.03 -29.81
N GLY A 148 -0.79 6.13 -29.30
CA GLY A 148 -0.69 4.71 -29.52
C GLY A 148 0.69 4.15 -29.16
N ASN A 149 1.30 3.44 -30.10
CA ASN A 149 2.64 2.85 -29.91
C ASN A 149 3.79 3.85 -30.10
N THR A 150 3.53 5.14 -30.07
CA THR A 150 4.55 6.20 -30.24
C THR A 150 4.61 7.09 -29.00
N ALA A 151 5.81 7.42 -28.56
CA ALA A 151 6.08 8.36 -27.50
C ALA A 151 6.99 9.50 -28.02
N LYS A 152 6.53 10.72 -27.89
CA LYS A 152 7.30 11.93 -28.20
C LYS A 152 7.86 12.48 -26.89
N ILE A 153 9.17 12.53 -26.80
CA ILE A 153 9.90 13.03 -25.66
C ILE A 153 10.47 14.40 -25.98
N THR A 154 10.14 15.39 -25.18
CA THR A 154 10.73 16.73 -25.27
C THR A 154 11.68 16.89 -24.09
N GLY A 155 12.97 17.14 -24.33
CA GLY A 155 13.96 17.39 -23.28
C GLY A 155 13.74 18.76 -22.63
N LEU A 156 13.60 18.81 -21.30
CA LEU A 156 13.45 20.06 -20.54
C LEU A 156 14.75 20.47 -19.85
N PHE A 157 15.41 19.53 -19.18
CA PHE A 157 16.65 19.74 -18.43
C PHE A 157 17.62 18.59 -18.67
N LYS A 158 18.92 18.89 -18.65
CA LYS A 158 19.99 17.88 -18.80
C LYS A 158 19.85 16.80 -17.72
N GLY A 159 19.94 15.54 -18.10
CA GLY A 159 19.90 14.42 -17.17
C GLY A 159 19.75 13.08 -17.88
N GLU A 160 19.54 12.05 -17.09
CA GLU A 160 19.19 10.73 -17.58
C GLU A 160 17.76 10.41 -17.20
N MET A 161 17.07 9.64 -18.03
CA MET A 161 15.73 9.13 -17.74
C MET A 161 15.55 7.72 -18.28
N ILE A 162 14.55 7.06 -17.78
CA ILE A 162 14.04 5.79 -18.29
C ILE A 162 12.64 6.03 -18.85
N VAL A 163 12.47 5.67 -20.11
CA VAL A 163 11.16 5.62 -20.77
C VAL A 163 10.68 4.18 -20.72
N THR A 164 9.45 3.97 -20.26
CA THR A 164 8.87 2.64 -20.13
C THR A 164 7.63 2.54 -21.03
N ALA A 165 7.54 1.46 -21.81
CA ALA A 165 6.35 1.09 -22.57
C ALA A 165 5.77 -0.18 -21.93
N THR A 166 4.47 -0.16 -21.61
CA THR A 166 3.78 -1.24 -20.88
C THR A 166 2.54 -1.72 -21.65
N TYR A 167 2.28 -3.03 -21.66
CA TYR A 167 1.03 -3.62 -22.13
C TYR A 167 0.67 -4.80 -21.21
N GLY A 168 -0.34 -4.63 -20.37
CA GLY A 168 -0.65 -5.58 -19.30
C GLY A 168 0.59 -5.84 -18.44
N ASN A 169 0.98 -7.08 -18.31
CA ASN A 169 2.17 -7.48 -17.52
C ASN A 169 3.49 -7.39 -18.30
N TYR A 170 3.48 -6.98 -19.56
CA TYR A 170 4.69 -6.82 -20.37
C TYR A 170 5.14 -5.37 -20.30
N PHE A 171 6.43 -5.15 -20.06
CA PHE A 171 7.01 -3.82 -20.15
C PHE A 171 8.41 -3.86 -20.74
N SER A 172 8.81 -2.77 -21.36
CA SER A 172 10.16 -2.53 -21.85
C SER A 172 10.65 -1.19 -21.35
N ARG A 173 11.91 -1.13 -20.92
CA ARG A 173 12.55 0.09 -20.42
C ARG A 173 13.62 0.53 -21.38
N PHE A 174 13.66 1.82 -21.68
CA PHE A 174 14.60 2.42 -22.59
C PHE A 174 15.31 3.59 -21.89
N LYS A 175 16.62 3.43 -21.66
CA LYS A 175 17.43 4.50 -21.05
C LYS A 175 17.71 5.58 -22.06
N MET A 176 17.45 6.82 -21.69
CA MET A 176 17.61 7.99 -22.56
C MET A 176 18.36 9.10 -21.83
N SER A 177 19.25 9.79 -22.54
CA SER A 177 20.00 10.95 -22.04
C SER A 177 19.43 12.24 -22.60
N ILE A 178 19.25 13.25 -21.75
CA ILE A 178 18.92 14.60 -22.18
C ILE A 178 20.22 15.41 -22.18
N LEU A 179 20.62 15.85 -23.36
CA LEU A 179 21.88 16.53 -23.59
C LEU A 179 21.68 18.04 -23.58
N SER A 180 22.60 18.77 -23.00
CA SER A 180 22.61 20.26 -23.06
C SER A 180 22.67 20.79 -24.49
N GLU A 181 23.26 20.04 -25.39
CA GLU A 181 23.36 20.35 -26.82
C GLU A 181 23.10 19.07 -27.64
N GLY A 182 22.66 19.22 -28.88
CA GLY A 182 22.45 18.10 -29.81
C GLY A 182 23.79 17.39 -30.16
N VAL A 183 23.69 16.31 -30.93
CA VAL A 183 24.88 15.57 -31.40
C VAL A 183 25.71 16.45 -32.31
N LYS A 184 27.02 16.43 -32.10
CA LYS A 184 27.99 17.23 -32.88
C LYS A 184 29.22 16.41 -33.16
N ILE A 185 29.84 16.66 -34.30
CA ILE A 185 31.17 16.14 -34.61
C ILE A 185 32.19 16.99 -33.85
N ILE A 186 33.08 16.34 -33.12
CA ILE A 186 34.21 16.98 -32.41
C ILE A 186 35.47 16.81 -33.26
N CYS A 187 36.07 17.95 -33.61
CA CYS A 187 37.39 18.04 -34.20
C CYS A 187 38.23 19.00 -33.33
N ASN A 188 39.15 18.47 -32.54
CA ASN A 188 39.93 19.25 -31.56
C ASN A 188 41.28 19.75 -32.12
N GLU A 189 41.59 19.46 -33.38
CA GLU A 189 42.90 19.79 -34.01
C GLU A 189 42.67 20.55 -35.30
N THR A 190 43.64 21.43 -35.62
CA THR A 190 43.70 22.08 -36.93
C THR A 190 44.11 21.04 -37.98
N VAL A 191 43.36 20.98 -39.07
CA VAL A 191 43.48 19.94 -40.10
C VAL A 191 44.47 20.39 -41.17
N PHE A 192 45.65 19.77 -41.21
CA PHE A 192 46.73 20.06 -42.21
C PHE A 192 46.86 18.90 -43.19
N ILE A 193 47.21 19.22 -44.44
CA ILE A 193 47.54 18.22 -45.48
C ILE A 193 48.55 17.20 -44.94
N GLY A 194 48.25 15.91 -45.10
CA GLY A 194 49.12 14.80 -44.73
C GLY A 194 49.14 14.43 -43.25
N LYS A 195 48.33 15.09 -42.39
CA LYS A 195 48.13 14.73 -40.97
C LYS A 195 46.75 14.20 -40.73
N PRO A 196 46.55 12.87 -40.55
CA PRO A 196 45.26 12.32 -40.19
C PRO A 196 44.76 12.84 -38.84
N VAL A 197 43.44 13.13 -38.75
CA VAL A 197 42.77 13.66 -37.54
C VAL A 197 41.61 12.72 -37.16
N ALA A 198 41.60 12.21 -35.92
CA ALA A 198 40.54 11.42 -35.42
C ALA A 198 39.37 12.31 -34.98
N LEU A 199 38.19 12.04 -35.51
CA LEU A 199 36.95 12.71 -35.20
C LEU A 199 36.08 11.79 -34.35
N LYS A 200 35.24 12.36 -33.51
CA LYS A 200 34.26 11.61 -32.71
C LYS A 200 33.02 12.45 -32.53
N LEU A 201 31.94 11.78 -32.18
CA LEU A 201 30.74 12.47 -31.73
C LEU A 201 30.83 12.80 -30.24
N ASN A 202 30.18 13.88 -29.82
CA ASN A 202 30.06 14.22 -28.42
C ASN A 202 29.15 13.22 -27.69
N HIS A 203 28.26 12.54 -28.44
CA HIS A 203 27.37 11.49 -27.93
C HIS A 203 26.99 10.50 -29.04
N GLY A 204 26.77 9.20 -28.67
CA GLY A 204 26.42 8.14 -29.59
C GLY A 204 27.59 7.65 -30.44
N GLN A 205 27.31 6.79 -31.41
CA GLN A 205 28.27 6.27 -32.39
C GLN A 205 27.76 6.54 -33.80
N ALA A 206 28.64 6.92 -34.70
CA ALA A 206 28.30 7.05 -36.10
C ALA A 206 28.19 5.66 -36.77
N THR A 207 27.14 5.47 -37.54
CA THR A 207 26.95 4.29 -38.40
C THR A 207 27.68 4.44 -39.72
N SER A 208 27.93 5.69 -40.14
CA SER A 208 28.75 5.99 -41.30
C SER A 208 29.36 7.38 -41.20
N TRP A 209 30.51 7.54 -41.87
CA TRP A 209 31.19 8.80 -42.04
C TRP A 209 31.39 9.05 -43.54
N SER A 210 31.23 10.28 -43.98
CA SER A 210 31.54 10.71 -45.34
C SER A 210 32.03 12.13 -45.39
N VAL A 211 32.64 12.49 -46.51
CA VAL A 211 33.04 13.87 -46.87
C VAL A 211 32.38 14.26 -48.17
N ASP A 212 32.12 15.52 -48.34
CA ASP A 212 31.51 16.09 -49.55
C ASP A 212 32.49 16.12 -50.76
N ASN A 213 33.82 16.12 -50.51
CA ASN A 213 34.83 16.18 -51.53
C ASN A 213 36.06 15.29 -51.19
N GLU A 214 36.10 14.09 -51.78
CA GLU A 214 37.18 13.11 -51.57
C GLU A 214 38.55 13.54 -52.18
N GLU A 215 38.58 14.54 -53.07
CA GLU A 215 39.85 15.10 -53.56
C GLU A 215 40.56 15.98 -52.53
N LEU A 216 39.79 16.56 -51.59
CA LEU A 216 40.31 17.41 -50.50
C LEU A 216 40.65 16.61 -49.25
N ALA A 217 39.85 15.62 -48.91
CA ALA A 217 40.09 14.72 -47.79
C ALA A 217 39.33 13.40 -47.97
N THR A 218 39.82 12.35 -47.38
CA THR A 218 39.07 11.08 -47.22
C THR A 218 38.81 10.80 -45.75
N ILE A 219 37.75 10.07 -45.43
CA ILE A 219 37.42 9.69 -44.06
C ILE A 219 37.12 8.19 -44.00
N ASN A 220 37.70 7.52 -43.03
CA ASN A 220 37.47 6.11 -42.77
C ASN A 220 37.37 5.90 -41.27
N ASP A 221 36.24 5.32 -40.82
CA ASP A 221 35.96 5.03 -39.40
C ASP A 221 36.26 6.21 -38.45
N GLY A 222 35.81 7.41 -38.84
CA GLY A 222 36.04 8.63 -38.08
C GLY A 222 37.43 9.22 -38.14
N VAL A 223 38.36 8.67 -38.92
CA VAL A 223 39.69 9.22 -39.16
C VAL A 223 39.69 9.99 -40.46
N LEU A 224 39.75 11.32 -40.39
CA LEU A 224 39.89 12.21 -41.52
C LEU A 224 41.36 12.24 -42.02
N THR A 225 41.59 11.96 -43.29
CA THR A 225 42.89 12.06 -43.95
C THR A 225 42.86 13.21 -44.97
N PRO A 226 43.49 14.36 -44.67
CA PRO A 226 43.47 15.54 -45.51
C PRO A 226 44.47 15.36 -46.66
N LEU A 227 44.07 15.65 -47.90
CA LEU A 227 44.84 15.43 -49.12
C LEU A 227 45.23 16.72 -49.81
N LYS A 228 44.35 17.78 -49.77
CA LYS A 228 44.58 19.05 -50.44
C LYS A 228 43.89 20.18 -49.69
N ALA A 229 44.48 21.37 -49.70
CA ALA A 229 43.89 22.54 -49.02
C ALA A 229 42.53 22.91 -49.62
N GLY A 230 41.58 23.21 -48.73
CA GLY A 230 40.20 23.59 -49.10
C GLY A 230 39.22 23.39 -47.95
N MET A 231 37.99 23.73 -48.21
CA MET A 231 36.87 23.44 -47.26
C MET A 231 36.29 22.07 -47.58
N VAL A 232 36.09 21.28 -46.57
CA VAL A 232 35.44 19.96 -46.66
C VAL A 232 34.33 19.86 -45.59
N THR A 233 33.16 19.39 -46.01
CA THR A 233 32.04 19.11 -45.11
C THR A 233 32.11 17.64 -44.75
N ILE A 234 32.31 17.39 -43.46
CA ILE A 234 32.28 16.03 -42.90
C ILE A 234 30.86 15.74 -42.43
N THR A 235 30.37 14.62 -42.84
CA THR A 235 29.03 14.13 -42.43
C THR A 235 29.19 12.87 -41.61
N ALA A 236 28.58 12.84 -40.43
CA ALA A 236 28.43 11.65 -39.62
C ALA A 236 26.94 11.30 -39.49
N THR A 237 26.61 10.08 -39.83
CA THR A 237 25.23 9.56 -39.68
C THR A 237 25.20 8.62 -38.49
N THR A 238 24.28 8.84 -37.57
CA THR A 238 23.93 7.90 -36.48
C THR A 238 22.72 7.07 -36.91
N ALA A 239 22.25 6.17 -36.06
CA ALA A 239 21.02 5.43 -36.34
C ALA A 239 19.78 6.36 -36.45
N TYR A 240 19.84 7.60 -35.95
CA TYR A 240 18.68 8.46 -35.75
C TYR A 240 18.77 9.85 -36.40
N GLU A 241 19.98 10.38 -36.62
CA GLU A 241 20.17 11.70 -37.21
C GLU A 241 21.48 11.77 -37.98
N THR A 242 21.59 12.81 -38.79
CA THR A 242 22.80 13.16 -39.55
C THR A 242 23.31 14.52 -39.13
N VAL A 243 24.59 14.60 -38.79
CA VAL A 243 25.23 15.83 -38.35
C VAL A 243 26.43 16.15 -39.26
N THR A 244 26.64 17.42 -39.48
CA THR A 244 27.75 17.88 -40.36
C THR A 244 28.69 18.82 -39.61
N LEU A 245 29.93 18.81 -40.06
CA LEU A 245 30.97 19.73 -39.61
C LEU A 245 31.76 20.23 -40.84
N GLU A 246 31.77 21.54 -41.07
CA GLU A 246 32.67 22.14 -42.06
C GLU A 246 34.07 22.27 -41.44
N VAL A 247 35.04 21.67 -42.09
CA VAL A 247 36.44 21.70 -41.68
C VAL A 247 37.31 22.22 -42.83
N ARG A 248 38.18 23.14 -42.48
CA ARG A 248 39.17 23.61 -43.45
C ARG A 248 40.44 22.77 -43.35
N VAL A 249 40.89 22.28 -44.50
CA VAL A 249 42.20 21.65 -44.70
C VAL A 249 43.19 22.74 -45.08
N PHE A 250 44.23 22.86 -44.26
CA PHE A 250 45.28 23.87 -44.47
C PHE A 250 46.52 23.26 -45.12
N ASP A 251 47.18 24.07 -45.99
CA ASP A 251 48.52 23.77 -46.43
C ASP A 251 49.51 24.24 -45.30
N PRO A 252 50.41 23.34 -44.82
CA PRO A 252 51.36 23.71 -43.78
C PRO A 252 52.23 24.89 -44.13
N GLU A 253 52.41 25.18 -45.43
CA GLU A 253 53.18 26.31 -45.94
C GLU A 253 52.33 27.54 -46.26
N GLY A 254 50.99 27.47 -46.13
CA GLY A 254 50.02 28.54 -46.41
C GLY A 254 49.64 29.40 -45.22
N LEU A 255 49.05 30.60 -45.47
CA LEU A 255 48.41 31.43 -44.41
C LEU A 255 47.12 30.74 -43.87
N ALA A 256 47.02 30.63 -42.54
CA ALA A 256 45.83 30.09 -41.89
C ALA A 256 45.38 30.95 -40.68
N ILE A 257 44.04 31.19 -40.54
CA ILE A 257 43.47 31.84 -39.38
C ILE A 257 43.12 30.80 -38.32
N LEU A 258 43.66 31.00 -37.10
CA LEU A 258 43.45 30.09 -35.95
C LEU A 258 42.65 30.79 -34.85
N GLY A 259 41.83 30.05 -34.12
CA GLY A 259 41.05 30.56 -33.00
C GLY A 259 39.62 30.02 -33.00
N ASN A 260 38.85 30.31 -31.95
CA ASN A 260 37.44 29.94 -31.87
C ASN A 260 36.62 30.74 -32.90
N VAL A 261 35.67 30.09 -33.53
CA VAL A 261 34.83 30.71 -34.59
C VAL A 261 33.39 30.98 -34.15
N SER A 262 33.08 30.79 -32.89
CA SER A 262 31.75 31.10 -32.31
C SER A 262 31.85 31.71 -30.92
N ALA A 263 30.93 32.66 -30.63
CA ALA A 263 30.78 33.31 -29.33
C ALA A 263 29.34 33.85 -29.21
N TYR A 264 28.99 34.35 -28.07
CA TYR A 264 27.74 35.07 -27.88
C TYR A 264 27.90 36.56 -28.13
N VAL A 265 26.83 37.24 -28.51
CA VAL A 265 26.80 38.69 -28.72
C VAL A 265 27.36 39.42 -27.50
N GLY A 266 28.32 40.35 -27.73
CA GLY A 266 29.05 41.06 -26.66
C GLY A 266 30.27 40.35 -26.10
N GLU A 267 30.46 39.07 -26.42
CA GLU A 267 31.73 38.38 -26.12
C GLU A 267 32.80 38.63 -27.18
N SER A 268 34.03 38.25 -26.93
CA SER A 268 35.10 38.43 -27.87
C SER A 268 35.74 37.13 -28.34
N LEU A 269 35.87 36.94 -29.62
CA LEU A 269 36.64 35.89 -30.25
C LEU A 269 38.10 36.38 -30.44
N LYS A 270 39.05 35.51 -30.14
CA LYS A 270 40.49 35.79 -30.38
C LYS A 270 40.97 34.95 -31.57
N LEU A 271 41.33 35.61 -32.63
CA LEU A 271 41.88 34.99 -33.83
C LEU A 271 43.38 35.35 -33.99
N SER A 272 44.15 34.40 -34.50
CA SER A 272 45.56 34.54 -34.81
C SER A 272 45.86 33.87 -36.15
N VAL A 273 47.03 34.07 -36.68
CA VAL A 273 47.54 33.38 -37.88
C VAL A 273 48.66 32.40 -37.51
N ASN A 274 48.92 31.43 -38.38
CA ASN A 274 49.92 30.38 -38.23
C ASN A 274 51.34 30.81 -38.61
N THR A 275 51.54 32.09 -38.99
CA THR A 275 52.83 32.59 -39.45
C THR A 275 53.21 33.92 -38.74
N PHE A 276 54.44 34.35 -38.82
CA PHE A 276 54.95 35.63 -38.25
C PHE A 276 54.95 36.72 -39.29
N GLY A 277 54.56 37.96 -38.96
CA GLY A 277 54.45 39.11 -39.77
C GLY A 277 53.36 40.08 -39.35
N ALA A 278 53.41 41.31 -39.85
CA ALA A 278 52.38 42.29 -39.60
C ALA A 278 51.06 41.86 -40.31
N VAL A 279 50.05 41.55 -39.52
CA VAL A 279 48.75 41.09 -40.02
C VAL A 279 47.75 42.22 -40.10
N VAL A 280 47.19 42.42 -41.27
CA VAL A 280 46.04 43.33 -41.47
C VAL A 280 44.77 42.54 -41.37
N TRP A 281 43.97 42.80 -40.33
CA TRP A 281 42.62 42.16 -40.08
C TRP A 281 41.55 43.11 -40.59
N THR A 282 40.63 42.58 -41.39
CA THR A 282 39.45 43.30 -41.91
C THR A 282 38.20 42.45 -41.87
N SER A 283 37.05 43.10 -41.94
CA SER A 283 35.76 42.46 -42.19
C SER A 283 34.93 43.39 -43.08
N GLN A 284 34.17 42.87 -44.01
CA GLN A 284 33.15 43.61 -44.77
C GLN A 284 31.85 43.79 -44.01
N ASP A 285 31.69 43.07 -42.90
CA ASP A 285 30.52 43.07 -42.06
C ASP A 285 30.66 44.07 -40.89
N ASN A 286 29.56 44.46 -40.28
CA ASN A 286 29.48 45.35 -39.12
C ASN A 286 29.92 44.65 -37.81
N VAL A 287 31.16 44.20 -37.70
CA VAL A 287 31.80 43.72 -36.49
C VAL A 287 32.93 44.59 -36.03
N LYS A 288 33.22 44.63 -34.75
CA LYS A 288 34.34 45.39 -34.17
C LYS A 288 35.55 44.48 -34.10
N ILE A 289 36.66 44.88 -34.79
CA ILE A 289 37.94 44.19 -34.74
C ILE A 289 38.95 45.07 -34.00
N LYS A 290 39.46 44.55 -32.89
CA LYS A 290 40.59 45.18 -32.17
C LYS A 290 41.86 44.34 -32.38
N VAL A 291 42.93 44.87 -32.93
CA VAL A 291 44.16 44.14 -33.10
C VAL A 291 45.07 44.39 -31.90
N VAL A 292 45.58 43.30 -31.31
CA VAL A 292 46.52 43.33 -30.18
C VAL A 292 47.64 42.30 -30.44
N ASN A 293 48.92 42.72 -30.62
CA ASN A 293 50.05 41.82 -30.88
C ASN A 293 49.74 40.86 -32.06
N ASP A 294 49.36 41.45 -33.20
CA ASP A 294 49.01 40.78 -34.47
C ASP A 294 47.79 39.77 -34.38
N LYS A 295 47.12 39.72 -33.27
CA LYS A 295 45.85 38.89 -33.05
C LYS A 295 44.65 39.79 -33.17
N ALA A 296 43.61 39.32 -33.82
CA ALA A 296 42.30 39.96 -33.84
C ALA A 296 41.46 39.57 -32.64
N ILE A 297 40.93 40.58 -31.96
CA ILE A 297 39.81 40.41 -30.99
C ILE A 297 38.54 40.90 -31.68
N VAL A 298 37.64 39.97 -32.02
CA VAL A 298 36.45 40.26 -32.77
C VAL A 298 35.25 40.26 -31.80
N THR A 299 34.41 41.28 -31.89
CA THR A 299 33.14 41.40 -31.14
C THR A 299 32.03 41.83 -32.07
N ALA A 300 30.80 41.32 -31.81
CA ALA A 300 29.59 41.72 -32.54
C ALA A 300 28.52 42.24 -31.59
N ASP A 301 27.75 43.23 -32.02
CA ASP A 301 26.62 43.79 -31.28
C ASP A 301 25.27 43.09 -31.67
N LYS A 302 25.27 42.19 -32.64
CA LYS A 302 24.12 41.42 -33.11
C LYS A 302 24.53 40.00 -33.45
N ALA A 303 23.60 39.08 -33.25
CA ALA A 303 23.76 37.69 -33.69
C ALA A 303 23.82 37.60 -35.21
N GLY A 304 24.68 36.70 -35.70
CA GLY A 304 24.89 36.52 -37.13
C GLY A 304 26.22 35.86 -37.43
N THR A 305 26.45 35.51 -38.69
CA THR A 305 27.70 34.99 -39.19
C THR A 305 28.44 36.07 -39.96
N TYR A 306 29.68 36.30 -39.59
CA TYR A 306 30.52 37.41 -40.08
C TYR A 306 31.82 36.87 -40.67
N THR A 307 32.32 37.47 -41.75
CA THR A 307 33.55 37.06 -42.40
C THR A 307 34.70 37.93 -41.91
N ILE A 308 35.70 37.31 -41.32
CA ILE A 308 36.94 37.96 -40.87
C ILE A 308 38.08 37.55 -41.78
N THR A 309 38.81 38.52 -42.26
CA THR A 309 39.87 38.36 -43.22
C THR A 309 41.21 38.80 -42.62
N ALA A 310 42.25 37.99 -42.77
CA ALA A 310 43.64 38.28 -42.47
C ALA A 310 44.48 38.45 -43.76
N MET A 311 45.35 39.45 -43.81
CA MET A 311 46.26 39.70 -44.95
C MET A 311 47.69 39.92 -44.43
N ILE A 312 48.63 39.18 -45.00
CA ILE A 312 50.06 39.30 -44.76
C ILE A 312 50.80 39.33 -46.13
N GLU A 313 51.53 40.40 -46.42
CA GLU A 313 52.35 40.53 -47.64
C GLU A 313 51.56 40.21 -48.96
N GLY A 314 50.28 40.52 -48.95
CA GLY A 314 49.44 40.29 -50.13
C GLY A 314 48.73 38.92 -50.17
N ILE A 315 49.04 37.98 -49.28
CA ILE A 315 48.35 36.73 -49.14
C ILE A 315 47.12 37.00 -48.26
N ILE A 316 45.93 36.54 -48.69
CA ILE A 316 44.64 36.78 -48.03
C ILE A 316 44.05 35.50 -47.63
N GLU A 317 43.58 35.45 -46.37
CA GLU A 317 42.81 34.35 -45.80
C GLU A 317 41.56 34.84 -45.07
N SER A 318 40.48 34.07 -45.08
CA SER A 318 39.20 34.46 -44.46
C SER A 318 38.57 33.33 -43.68
N VAL A 319 37.95 33.67 -42.55
CA VAL A 319 37.21 32.74 -41.71
C VAL A 319 35.82 33.31 -41.41
N LYS A 320 34.82 32.47 -41.39
CA LYS A 320 33.48 32.80 -40.90
C LYS A 320 33.41 32.60 -39.40
N VAL A 321 32.97 33.61 -38.66
CA VAL A 321 32.73 33.55 -37.21
C VAL A 321 31.26 33.83 -36.96
N THR A 322 30.67 33.07 -36.03
CA THR A 322 29.23 33.15 -35.67
C THR A 322 29.09 33.73 -34.28
N PHE A 323 28.28 34.78 -34.14
CA PHE A 323 27.83 35.29 -32.85
C PHE A 323 26.37 34.93 -32.68
N MET A 324 26.05 34.31 -31.52
CA MET A 324 24.73 33.80 -31.16
C MET A 324 24.09 34.71 -30.11
N ASP A 325 22.75 34.79 -30.08
CA ASP A 325 22.04 35.38 -28.96
C ASP A 325 22.07 34.44 -27.75
N TYR A 326 22.09 35.00 -26.54
CA TYR A 326 21.89 34.21 -25.33
C TYR A 326 20.44 33.63 -25.32
N PRO A 327 20.26 32.36 -24.93
CA PRO A 327 18.93 31.79 -24.79
C PRO A 327 18.15 32.45 -23.66
N THR A 328 16.83 32.33 -23.69
CA THR A 328 15.94 32.77 -22.63
C THR A 328 16.25 31.99 -21.34
N VAL A 329 16.27 32.69 -20.21
CA VAL A 329 16.44 32.07 -18.89
C VAL A 329 15.21 31.24 -18.58
N VAL A 330 15.33 30.03 -17.98
CA VAL A 330 14.21 29.22 -17.50
C VAL A 330 14.11 29.36 -15.99
N LEU A 331 12.92 29.70 -15.51
CA LEU A 331 12.64 29.97 -14.10
C LEU A 331 11.57 29.02 -13.55
N THR A 332 11.83 28.39 -12.41
CA THR A 332 10.92 27.47 -11.74
C THR A 332 10.84 27.76 -10.24
N GLY A 333 9.66 27.48 -9.65
CA GLY A 333 9.38 27.66 -8.22
C GLY A 333 7.92 27.41 -7.92
N ASP A 334 7.52 27.60 -6.66
CA ASP A 334 6.11 27.53 -6.24
C ASP A 334 5.40 28.81 -6.66
N ASN A 335 4.23 28.67 -7.21
CA ASN A 335 3.42 29.81 -7.69
C ASN A 335 2.53 30.44 -6.61
N THR A 336 2.62 29.95 -5.38
CA THR A 336 1.86 30.45 -4.23
C THR A 336 2.74 30.52 -2.98
N MET A 337 2.65 31.61 -2.22
CA MET A 337 3.37 31.83 -0.96
C MET A 337 2.46 32.58 0.02
N PHE A 338 2.75 32.49 1.32
CA PHE A 338 2.11 33.36 2.30
C PHE A 338 2.96 34.61 2.59
N ALA A 339 2.32 35.67 3.04
CA ALA A 339 3.03 36.89 3.46
C ALA A 339 4.00 36.57 4.60
N GLY A 340 5.26 36.99 4.45
CA GLY A 340 6.36 36.67 5.36
C GLY A 340 7.22 35.49 4.95
N ASP A 341 6.80 34.68 4.02
CA ASP A 341 7.57 33.53 3.53
C ASP A 341 8.68 33.96 2.58
N THR A 342 9.64 33.08 2.44
CA THR A 342 10.72 33.19 1.45
C THR A 342 10.83 31.90 0.65
N GLN A 343 11.03 32.02 -0.68
CA GLN A 343 11.42 30.91 -1.52
C GLN A 343 12.58 31.27 -2.42
N THR A 344 13.37 30.29 -2.80
CA THR A 344 14.43 30.48 -3.80
C THR A 344 13.93 29.93 -5.13
N LEU A 345 13.77 30.81 -6.13
CA LEU A 345 13.46 30.39 -7.48
C LEU A 345 14.68 29.75 -8.12
N VAL A 346 14.48 28.63 -8.79
CA VAL A 346 15.53 27.91 -9.48
C VAL A 346 15.65 28.42 -10.90
N VAL A 347 16.87 28.79 -11.27
CA VAL A 347 17.26 29.20 -12.62
C VAL A 347 18.11 28.09 -13.21
N ASP A 348 17.79 27.63 -14.41
CA ASP A 348 18.67 26.76 -15.16
C ASP A 348 19.86 27.60 -15.68
N GLU A 349 20.98 27.55 -14.96
CA GLU A 349 22.19 28.30 -15.26
C GLU A 349 22.96 27.68 -16.44
N PHE A 350 22.56 27.99 -17.66
CA PHE A 350 23.33 27.61 -18.83
C PHE A 350 24.69 28.35 -18.91
N TYR A 351 24.82 29.50 -18.23
CA TYR A 351 25.99 30.38 -18.35
C TYR A 351 26.42 30.91 -16.98
N THR A 352 27.24 30.14 -16.27
CA THR A 352 27.78 30.43 -14.94
C THR A 352 28.59 31.74 -14.84
N ASN A 353 28.98 32.36 -15.97
CA ASN A 353 29.78 33.56 -16.02
C ASN A 353 28.98 34.85 -16.21
N LYS A 354 27.65 34.79 -16.34
CA LYS A 354 26.81 35.96 -16.52
C LYS A 354 26.04 36.29 -15.25
N LYS A 355 26.03 37.56 -14.88
CA LYS A 355 25.20 38.01 -13.76
C LYS A 355 23.73 38.02 -14.17
N LEU A 356 22.87 37.45 -13.30
CA LEU A 356 21.42 37.53 -13.45
C LEU A 356 20.90 38.82 -12.83
N VAL A 357 19.97 39.46 -13.49
CA VAL A 357 19.21 40.61 -13.00
C VAL A 357 17.80 40.12 -12.68
N TRP A 358 17.37 40.34 -11.45
CA TRP A 358 16.08 39.97 -10.95
C TRP A 358 15.22 41.23 -10.75
N GLU A 359 13.97 41.17 -11.16
CA GLU A 359 13.02 42.29 -11.03
C GLU A 359 11.69 41.72 -10.47
N SER A 360 11.06 42.45 -9.59
CA SER A 360 9.69 42.23 -9.15
C SER A 360 8.79 43.30 -9.78
N SER A 361 7.64 42.89 -10.28
CA SER A 361 6.65 43.84 -10.85
C SER A 361 6.02 44.73 -9.78
N ASP A 362 5.97 44.26 -8.51
CA ASP A 362 5.49 45.02 -7.37
C ASP A 362 6.27 44.66 -6.09
N ALA A 363 7.24 45.49 -5.72
CA ALA A 363 8.06 45.32 -4.54
C ALA A 363 7.30 45.54 -3.22
N THR A 364 6.04 46.00 -3.24
CA THR A 364 5.18 46.05 -2.05
C THR A 364 4.53 44.72 -1.78
N VAL A 365 4.29 43.91 -2.82
CA VAL A 365 3.75 42.55 -2.75
C VAL A 365 4.87 41.56 -2.43
N ALA A 366 5.95 41.54 -3.21
CA ALA A 366 7.13 40.74 -2.95
C ALA A 366 8.41 41.39 -3.48
N THR A 367 9.53 41.16 -2.81
CA THR A 367 10.87 41.53 -3.30
C THR A 367 11.61 40.30 -3.75
N VAL A 368 12.56 40.47 -4.69
CA VAL A 368 13.45 39.41 -5.12
C VAL A 368 14.89 39.88 -5.07
N LYS A 369 15.79 39.05 -4.55
CA LYS A 369 17.21 39.28 -4.52
C LYS A 369 17.98 37.99 -4.72
N ASP A 370 18.80 37.95 -5.75
CA ASP A 370 19.64 36.77 -6.08
C ASP A 370 18.82 35.45 -6.15
N GLY A 371 17.61 35.54 -6.71
CA GLY A 371 16.69 34.42 -6.83
C GLY A 371 15.82 34.15 -5.59
N VAL A 372 16.12 34.76 -4.45
CA VAL A 372 15.32 34.64 -3.24
C VAL A 372 14.17 35.66 -3.28
N VAL A 373 12.95 35.15 -3.33
CA VAL A 373 11.73 35.94 -3.24
C VAL A 373 11.32 36.03 -1.78
N GLU A 374 11.04 37.25 -1.31
CA GLU A 374 10.48 37.53 0.04
C GLU A 374 9.07 38.11 -0.15
N ALA A 375 8.07 37.38 0.27
CA ALA A 375 6.67 37.77 0.23
C ALA A 375 6.35 38.79 1.35
N LYS A 376 5.75 39.93 1.02
CA LYS A 376 5.49 41.01 2.00
C LYS A 376 4.03 41.18 2.34
N GLN A 377 3.18 41.17 1.38
CA GLN A 377 1.73 41.33 1.57
C GLN A 377 0.96 40.58 0.49
N ALA A 378 -0.31 40.25 0.79
CA ALA A 378 -1.20 39.58 -0.15
C ALA A 378 -1.35 40.34 -1.47
N GLY A 379 -1.30 39.61 -2.59
CA GLY A 379 -1.41 40.16 -3.94
C GLY A 379 -0.75 39.20 -4.96
N THR A 380 -0.85 39.56 -6.22
CA THR A 380 -0.17 38.81 -7.31
C THR A 380 1.01 39.63 -7.83
N VAL A 381 2.13 39.00 -8.00
CA VAL A 381 3.37 39.64 -8.45
C VAL A 381 4.05 38.79 -9.51
N GLU A 382 4.63 39.43 -10.50
CA GLU A 382 5.48 38.77 -11.50
C GLU A 382 6.95 38.98 -11.13
N ILE A 383 7.68 37.89 -10.97
CA ILE A 383 9.14 37.90 -10.77
C ILE A 383 9.80 37.59 -12.11
N SER A 384 10.66 38.48 -12.57
CA SER A 384 11.40 38.30 -13.81
C SER A 384 12.88 38.19 -13.58
N VAL A 385 13.54 37.44 -14.47
CA VAL A 385 15.01 37.28 -14.49
C VAL A 385 15.53 37.31 -15.90
N TYR A 386 16.72 37.90 -16.08
CA TYR A 386 17.43 37.96 -17.37
C TYR A 386 18.93 38.17 -17.14
N TYR A 387 19.75 37.87 -18.16
CA TYR A 387 21.20 38.16 -18.09
C TYR A 387 21.45 39.64 -18.16
N ASP A 388 22.36 40.17 -17.30
CA ASP A 388 22.74 41.59 -17.27
C ASP A 388 23.22 42.08 -18.65
N GLY A 389 22.54 43.12 -19.18
CA GLY A 389 22.75 43.67 -20.52
C GLY A 389 21.96 42.94 -21.64
N TYR A 390 21.22 41.86 -21.34
CA TYR A 390 20.54 41.04 -22.35
C TYR A 390 19.05 40.81 -21.97
N LYS A 391 18.25 41.87 -21.98
CA LYS A 391 16.83 41.86 -21.61
C LYS A 391 15.96 41.01 -22.55
N ASN A 392 16.45 40.64 -23.73
CA ASN A 392 15.80 39.69 -24.62
C ASN A 392 15.80 38.24 -24.09
N THR A 393 16.58 37.95 -23.04
CA THR A 393 16.63 36.65 -22.37
C THR A 393 15.65 36.54 -21.18
N LEU A 394 14.75 37.52 -21.01
CA LEU A 394 13.83 37.63 -19.90
C LEU A 394 12.90 36.40 -19.78
N SER A 395 12.82 35.84 -18.61
CA SER A 395 11.78 34.92 -18.16
C SER A 395 11.00 35.56 -17.02
N ALA A 396 9.71 35.29 -16.95
CA ALA A 396 8.82 35.79 -15.91
C ALA A 396 8.05 34.65 -15.25
N PHE A 397 7.83 34.75 -13.95
CA PHE A 397 7.14 33.77 -13.12
C PHE A 397 6.15 34.47 -12.20
N THR A 398 4.86 34.12 -12.33
CA THR A 398 3.82 34.76 -11.54
C THR A 398 3.64 34.04 -10.22
N ILE A 399 3.68 34.78 -9.11
CA ILE A 399 3.46 34.28 -7.76
C ILE A 399 2.25 34.98 -7.15
N THR A 400 1.35 34.19 -6.55
CA THR A 400 0.25 34.71 -5.73
C THR A 400 0.68 34.69 -4.27
N ILE A 401 0.67 35.83 -3.61
CA ILE A 401 0.94 35.96 -2.18
C ILE A 401 -0.40 36.02 -1.45
N LEU A 402 -0.59 35.12 -0.51
CA LEU A 402 -1.77 35.01 0.33
C LEU A 402 -1.55 35.75 1.66
N ALA A 403 -2.62 36.22 2.29
CA ALA A 403 -2.55 36.72 3.66
C ALA A 403 -2.24 35.57 4.64
N ASN A 404 -1.62 35.89 5.79
CA ASN A 404 -1.24 34.85 6.75
C ASN A 404 -2.43 34.10 7.35
N ASP A 405 -3.62 34.69 7.34
CA ASP A 405 -4.88 34.09 7.79
C ASP A 405 -5.68 33.44 6.64
N ASP A 406 -5.20 33.49 5.40
CA ASP A 406 -5.75 32.70 4.31
C ASP A 406 -5.37 31.23 4.44
N ILE A 407 -6.18 30.36 3.84
CA ILE A 407 -5.93 28.92 3.79
C ILE A 407 -5.86 28.43 2.35
N VAL A 408 -5.12 27.36 2.13
CA VAL A 408 -5.04 26.65 0.84
C VAL A 408 -5.25 25.16 1.11
N LEU A 409 -6.05 24.51 0.28
CA LEU A 409 -6.20 23.05 0.32
C LEU A 409 -5.20 22.38 -0.61
N ASN A 410 -4.46 21.44 -0.07
CA ASN A 410 -3.50 20.61 -0.79
C ASN A 410 -3.92 19.14 -0.73
N SER A 411 -4.11 18.52 -1.88
CA SER A 411 -4.48 17.11 -2.03
C SER A 411 -4.26 16.65 -3.46
N LYS A 412 -4.38 15.33 -3.69
CA LYS A 412 -4.55 14.79 -5.03
C LYS A 412 -5.85 15.31 -5.65
N THR A 413 -5.81 15.73 -6.89
CA THR A 413 -6.99 16.21 -7.65
C THR A 413 -7.68 15.09 -8.43
N GLU A 414 -7.05 13.93 -8.57
CA GLU A 414 -7.64 12.70 -9.11
C GLU A 414 -7.38 11.55 -8.13
N ILE A 415 -8.45 10.87 -7.73
CA ILE A 415 -8.46 9.73 -6.79
C ILE A 415 -9.40 8.64 -7.30
N GLU A 416 -9.34 7.46 -6.70
CA GLU A 416 -10.24 6.36 -7.04
C GLU A 416 -11.35 6.18 -5.98
N VAL A 417 -12.45 5.58 -6.37
CA VAL A 417 -13.49 5.13 -5.43
C VAL A 417 -12.86 4.26 -4.33
N GLY A 418 -13.13 4.59 -3.07
CA GLY A 418 -12.58 3.90 -1.89
C GLY A 418 -11.21 4.40 -1.43
N GLU A 419 -10.53 5.28 -2.16
CA GLU A 419 -9.23 5.82 -1.77
C GLU A 419 -9.37 6.85 -0.64
N LEU A 420 -9.09 6.41 0.60
CA LEU A 420 -9.03 7.31 1.75
C LEU A 420 -7.98 8.40 1.51
N THR A 421 -8.42 9.64 1.38
CA THR A 421 -7.56 10.77 1.01
C THR A 421 -7.60 11.84 2.09
N TYR A 422 -6.42 12.24 2.59
CA TYR A 422 -6.28 13.36 3.50
C TYR A 422 -6.09 14.67 2.71
N ILE A 423 -6.90 15.67 3.04
CA ILE A 423 -6.81 17.02 2.48
C ILE A 423 -6.09 17.90 3.49
N GLU A 424 -4.88 18.28 3.17
CA GLU A 424 -4.04 19.14 3.98
C GLU A 424 -4.50 20.59 3.86
N VAL A 425 -4.48 21.31 4.98
CA VAL A 425 -4.72 22.76 5.01
C VAL A 425 -3.40 23.48 5.28
N LEU A 426 -2.97 24.26 4.31
CA LEU A 426 -1.78 25.09 4.42
C LEU A 426 -2.18 26.49 4.85
N SER A 427 -1.51 27.04 5.86
CA SER A 427 -1.70 28.41 6.37
C SER A 427 -0.49 28.83 7.21
N ASN A 428 -0.16 30.11 7.24
CA ASN A 428 0.91 30.68 8.10
C ASN A 428 0.41 31.11 9.49
N SER A 429 -0.87 30.95 9.76
CA SER A 429 -1.45 31.18 11.08
C SER A 429 -2.04 29.88 11.64
N GLU A 430 -2.15 29.81 12.96
CA GLU A 430 -2.84 28.69 13.59
C GLU A 430 -4.31 28.67 13.16
N VAL A 431 -4.73 27.58 12.51
CA VAL A 431 -6.08 27.41 12.01
C VAL A 431 -6.86 26.54 12.97
N ASN A 432 -7.78 27.14 13.70
CA ASN A 432 -8.65 26.47 14.64
C ASN A 432 -10.10 26.46 14.13
N GLY A 433 -10.83 25.37 14.36
CA GLY A 433 -12.26 25.28 14.10
C GLY A 433 -12.62 25.30 12.62
N LEU A 434 -11.97 24.45 11.81
CA LEU A 434 -12.32 24.28 10.39
C LEU A 434 -13.68 23.59 10.23
N ASN A 435 -14.54 24.20 9.43
CA ASN A 435 -15.77 23.60 8.93
C ASN A 435 -15.50 23.06 7.52
N TRP A 436 -15.80 21.80 7.32
CA TRP A 436 -15.61 21.10 6.06
C TRP A 436 -16.94 20.84 5.37
N SER A 437 -17.00 21.01 4.07
CA SER A 437 -18.18 20.70 3.24
C SER A 437 -17.79 20.15 1.87
N ILE A 438 -18.69 19.40 1.27
CA ILE A 438 -18.62 18.96 -0.13
C ILE A 438 -19.93 19.33 -0.84
N ASP A 439 -19.83 19.66 -2.10
CA ASP A 439 -20.98 20.03 -2.94
C ASP A 439 -21.86 18.82 -3.31
N ASN A 440 -21.31 17.60 -3.26
CA ASN A 440 -22.04 16.37 -3.61
C ASN A 440 -21.75 15.22 -2.64
N THR A 441 -22.63 15.07 -1.64
CA THR A 441 -22.56 13.99 -0.63
C THR A 441 -22.91 12.59 -1.18
N ASP A 442 -23.40 12.47 -2.42
CA ASP A 442 -23.65 11.15 -3.03
C ASP A 442 -22.36 10.52 -3.59
N ILE A 443 -21.32 11.34 -3.81
CA ILE A 443 -20.04 10.89 -4.35
C ILE A 443 -19.06 10.48 -3.24
N ALA A 444 -19.04 11.22 -2.11
CA ALA A 444 -18.06 10.96 -1.06
C ALA A 444 -18.57 11.31 0.35
N LEU A 445 -17.92 10.72 1.35
CA LEU A 445 -18.02 11.10 2.78
C LEU A 445 -16.83 11.99 3.13
N LEU A 446 -17.05 12.99 4.01
CA LEU A 446 -16.01 13.92 4.44
C LEU A 446 -16.11 14.18 5.94
N LYS A 447 -14.99 14.04 6.65
CA LYS A 447 -14.89 14.35 8.09
C LYS A 447 -13.48 14.81 8.44
N GLY A 448 -13.35 16.00 9.00
CA GLY A 448 -12.07 16.52 9.49
C GLY A 448 -10.94 16.55 8.44
N GLY A 449 -11.29 16.78 7.16
CA GLY A 449 -10.34 16.79 6.04
C GLY A 449 -10.01 15.40 5.48
N ILE A 450 -10.62 14.33 5.98
CA ILE A 450 -10.50 12.99 5.41
C ILE A 450 -11.70 12.74 4.49
N LEU A 451 -11.41 12.42 3.23
CA LEU A 451 -12.38 12.14 2.17
C LEU A 451 -12.38 10.64 1.85
N LEU A 452 -13.58 10.04 1.81
CA LEU A 452 -13.81 8.69 1.32
C LEU A 452 -14.79 8.74 0.16
N PRO A 453 -14.35 8.63 -1.09
CA PRO A 453 -15.25 8.55 -2.23
C PRO A 453 -15.92 7.18 -2.31
N VAL A 454 -17.25 7.17 -2.52
CA VAL A 454 -18.07 5.94 -2.61
C VAL A 454 -18.63 5.72 -4.00
N LYS A 455 -18.59 6.74 -4.87
CA LYS A 455 -19.01 6.68 -6.28
C LYS A 455 -18.10 7.53 -7.16
N GLU A 456 -18.02 7.19 -8.46
CA GLU A 456 -17.33 8.00 -9.46
C GLU A 456 -18.03 9.35 -9.70
N GLY A 457 -17.25 10.39 -10.03
CA GLY A 457 -17.77 11.72 -10.34
C GLY A 457 -16.74 12.82 -10.08
N THR A 458 -17.21 14.06 -10.03
CA THR A 458 -16.40 15.22 -9.66
C THR A 458 -17.09 15.94 -8.52
N LEU A 459 -16.31 16.33 -7.51
CA LEU A 459 -16.82 17.07 -6.37
C LEU A 459 -15.88 18.23 -6.01
N GLU A 460 -16.41 19.23 -5.34
CA GLU A 460 -15.66 20.33 -4.75
C GLU A 460 -15.66 20.20 -3.22
N VAL A 461 -14.46 20.15 -2.64
CA VAL A 461 -14.29 20.18 -1.18
C VAL A 461 -13.95 21.59 -0.75
N THR A 462 -14.64 22.08 0.25
CA THR A 462 -14.43 23.43 0.83
C THR A 462 -14.14 23.32 2.30
N ALA A 463 -13.10 24.04 2.75
CA ALA A 463 -12.83 24.27 4.15
C ALA A 463 -13.04 25.74 4.49
N THR A 464 -13.75 26.01 5.57
CA THR A 464 -14.04 27.37 6.08
C THR A 464 -13.51 27.52 7.50
N THR A 465 -12.68 28.51 7.74
CA THR A 465 -12.17 28.83 9.09
C THR A 465 -13.23 29.51 9.95
N ALA A 466 -13.04 29.55 11.26
CA ALA A 466 -13.95 30.23 12.21
C ALA A 466 -14.13 31.73 11.92
N ASN A 467 -13.18 32.40 11.29
CA ASN A 467 -13.23 33.80 10.88
C ASN A 467 -13.75 34.00 9.44
N GLY A 468 -14.23 32.94 8.78
CA GLY A 468 -14.91 33.01 7.47
C GLY A 468 -13.98 33.02 6.25
N LYS A 469 -12.70 32.65 6.39
CA LYS A 469 -11.82 32.39 5.22
C LYS A 469 -12.14 31.03 4.63
N GLU A 470 -12.17 30.94 3.32
CA GLU A 470 -12.54 29.75 2.59
C GLU A 470 -11.46 29.37 1.59
N ALA A 471 -11.28 28.06 1.41
CA ALA A 471 -10.53 27.49 0.31
C ALA A 471 -11.26 26.26 -0.22
N SER A 472 -11.22 26.07 -1.54
CA SER A 472 -11.83 24.92 -2.20
C SER A 472 -10.83 24.20 -3.10
N ILE A 473 -11.06 22.89 -3.27
CA ILE A 473 -10.33 22.04 -4.21
C ILE A 473 -11.32 21.15 -4.95
N VAL A 474 -11.16 21.08 -6.27
CA VAL A 474 -11.96 20.18 -7.10
C VAL A 474 -11.24 18.84 -7.23
N ILE A 475 -11.92 17.76 -6.90
CA ILE A 475 -11.40 16.40 -6.94
C ILE A 475 -12.24 15.57 -7.89
N LYS A 476 -11.57 14.91 -8.84
CA LYS A 476 -12.16 13.94 -9.76
C LYS A 476 -12.01 12.54 -9.17
N VAL A 477 -13.11 11.84 -8.99
CA VAL A 477 -13.15 10.46 -8.53
C VAL A 477 -13.32 9.53 -9.72
N ASN A 478 -12.34 8.67 -9.94
CA ASN A 478 -12.35 7.66 -10.99
C ASN A 478 -12.87 6.33 -10.45
N LYS A 479 -13.29 5.43 -11.36
CA LYS A 479 -13.66 4.05 -10.98
C LYS A 479 -12.50 3.36 -10.26
N ILE A 480 -12.85 2.44 -9.36
CA ILE A 480 -11.90 1.53 -8.75
C ILE A 480 -11.24 0.68 -9.85
N LYS A 481 -9.92 0.64 -9.88
CA LYS A 481 -9.19 -0.23 -10.78
C LYS A 481 -8.99 -1.58 -10.11
N ALA A 482 -9.44 -2.65 -10.78
CA ALA A 482 -9.12 -4.00 -10.32
C ALA A 482 -7.59 -4.15 -10.20
N LYS A 483 -7.12 -4.64 -9.04
CA LYS A 483 -5.68 -4.92 -8.87
C LYS A 483 -5.28 -6.03 -9.83
N GLU A 484 -4.21 -5.79 -10.57
CA GLU A 484 -3.64 -6.80 -11.45
C GLU A 484 -3.05 -7.94 -10.61
N GLU A 485 -3.34 -9.18 -11.02
CA GLU A 485 -2.75 -10.35 -10.40
C GLU A 485 -1.29 -10.48 -10.87
N SER A 486 -0.39 -10.84 -9.95
CA SER A 486 0.99 -11.19 -10.32
C SER A 486 1.00 -12.35 -11.30
N GLN A 487 1.67 -12.18 -12.43
CA GLN A 487 1.78 -13.23 -13.46
C GLN A 487 2.44 -14.49 -12.89
N VAL A 488 3.43 -14.33 -12.00
CA VAL A 488 4.13 -15.43 -11.32
C VAL A 488 3.19 -16.25 -10.45
N GLU A 489 2.44 -15.58 -9.56
CA GLU A 489 1.45 -16.23 -8.70
C GLU A 489 0.41 -16.96 -9.54
N THR A 490 -0.02 -16.31 -10.62
CA THR A 490 -1.00 -16.82 -11.57
C THR A 490 -0.53 -18.11 -12.25
N GLU A 491 0.68 -18.12 -12.85
CA GLU A 491 1.24 -19.30 -13.51
C GLU A 491 1.48 -20.44 -12.51
N TYR A 492 1.94 -20.12 -11.30
CA TYR A 492 2.13 -21.10 -10.25
C TYR A 492 0.81 -21.79 -9.88
N VAL A 493 -0.23 -21.01 -9.61
CA VAL A 493 -1.58 -21.51 -9.29
C VAL A 493 -2.16 -22.31 -10.45
N ASP A 494 -2.01 -21.85 -11.69
CA ASP A 494 -2.49 -22.56 -12.87
C ASP A 494 -1.81 -23.94 -13.03
N ASN A 495 -0.53 -24.04 -12.69
CA ASN A 495 0.17 -25.33 -12.72
C ASN A 495 -0.35 -26.31 -11.65
N ILE A 496 -0.65 -25.81 -10.43
CA ILE A 496 -1.32 -26.65 -9.42
C ILE A 496 -2.69 -27.11 -9.94
N MET A 497 -3.49 -26.16 -10.45
CA MET A 497 -4.86 -26.42 -10.89
C MET A 497 -4.95 -27.43 -12.06
N LYS A 498 -3.94 -27.49 -12.94
CA LYS A 498 -3.88 -28.49 -14.04
C LYS A 498 -3.83 -29.92 -13.52
N SER A 499 -3.22 -30.16 -12.35
CA SER A 499 -3.11 -31.49 -11.74
C SER A 499 -4.30 -31.86 -10.85
N MET A 500 -5.14 -30.90 -10.47
CA MET A 500 -6.24 -31.13 -9.54
C MET A 500 -7.43 -31.80 -10.19
N THR A 501 -7.94 -32.82 -9.52
CA THR A 501 -9.23 -33.43 -9.85
C THR A 501 -10.40 -32.52 -9.48
N LEU A 502 -11.60 -32.76 -9.99
CA LEU A 502 -12.80 -32.03 -9.61
C LEU A 502 -13.06 -32.12 -8.09
N ASP A 503 -12.86 -33.29 -7.50
CA ASP A 503 -13.06 -33.51 -6.07
C ASP A 503 -12.10 -32.70 -5.21
N GLN A 504 -10.83 -32.60 -5.62
CA GLN A 504 -9.85 -31.74 -4.96
C GLN A 504 -10.22 -30.27 -5.11
N LYS A 505 -10.67 -29.83 -6.28
CA LYS A 505 -11.13 -28.46 -6.51
C LYS A 505 -12.31 -28.10 -5.62
N ILE A 506 -13.35 -28.93 -5.59
CA ILE A 506 -14.50 -28.69 -4.72
C ILE A 506 -14.10 -28.70 -3.25
N GLY A 507 -13.23 -29.62 -2.84
CA GLY A 507 -12.74 -29.69 -1.45
C GLY A 507 -12.06 -28.41 -0.96
N GLN A 508 -11.33 -27.70 -1.85
CA GLN A 508 -10.77 -26.39 -1.52
C GLN A 508 -11.83 -25.31 -1.24
N MET A 509 -13.03 -25.45 -1.77
CA MET A 509 -14.12 -24.47 -1.61
C MET A 509 -14.86 -24.62 -0.26
N PHE A 510 -14.36 -25.40 0.68
CA PHE A 510 -15.00 -25.62 1.98
C PHE A 510 -14.05 -25.29 3.13
N VAL A 511 -14.56 -24.55 4.10
CA VAL A 511 -14.04 -24.48 5.47
C VAL A 511 -14.89 -25.37 6.34
N ILE A 512 -14.26 -26.30 7.06
CA ILE A 512 -14.95 -27.20 7.97
C ILE A 512 -14.47 -27.02 9.42
N GLY A 513 -15.39 -27.22 10.37
CA GLY A 513 -15.10 -27.30 11.79
C GLY A 513 -15.32 -28.70 12.34
N PHE A 514 -14.80 -28.96 13.53
CA PHE A 514 -15.01 -30.19 14.29
C PHE A 514 -14.92 -29.91 15.80
N SER A 515 -15.48 -30.78 16.64
CA SER A 515 -15.44 -30.63 18.09
C SER A 515 -14.20 -31.29 18.68
N GLY A 516 -13.64 -30.67 19.74
CA GLY A 516 -12.49 -31.16 20.48
C GLY A 516 -11.16 -30.53 20.14
N THR A 517 -10.15 -30.79 20.96
CA THR A 517 -8.81 -30.20 20.90
C THR A 517 -7.81 -31.02 20.07
N THR A 518 -8.27 -32.12 19.49
CA THR A 518 -7.52 -32.99 18.58
C THR A 518 -8.36 -33.29 17.36
N MET A 519 -7.72 -33.49 16.21
CA MET A 519 -8.43 -33.82 14.98
C MET A 519 -9.04 -35.22 15.07
N PRO A 520 -10.38 -35.36 15.03
CA PRO A 520 -11.04 -36.68 15.17
C PRO A 520 -10.94 -37.48 13.87
N ASP A 521 -11.03 -38.83 13.97
CA ASP A 521 -10.99 -39.72 12.80
C ASP A 521 -11.99 -39.36 11.72
N ALA A 522 -13.20 -38.95 12.10
CA ALA A 522 -14.20 -38.48 11.15
C ALA A 522 -13.77 -37.26 10.33
N ALA A 523 -12.96 -36.34 10.88
CA ALA A 523 -12.40 -35.22 10.15
C ALA A 523 -11.24 -35.69 9.23
N ILE A 524 -10.41 -36.63 9.68
CA ILE A 524 -9.36 -37.24 8.87
C ILE A 524 -9.95 -37.98 7.66
N GLU A 525 -10.98 -38.77 7.89
CA GLU A 525 -11.71 -39.49 6.81
C GLU A 525 -12.37 -38.51 5.84
N ALA A 526 -12.97 -37.44 6.36
CA ALA A 526 -13.58 -36.41 5.50
C ALA A 526 -12.55 -35.70 4.60
N VAL A 527 -11.35 -35.40 5.10
CA VAL A 527 -10.26 -34.87 4.27
C VAL A 527 -9.87 -35.87 3.17
N ARG A 528 -9.71 -37.17 3.53
CA ARG A 528 -9.29 -38.20 2.59
C ARG A 528 -10.33 -38.45 1.49
N GLU A 529 -11.62 -38.46 1.82
CA GLU A 529 -12.70 -38.79 0.88
C GLU A 529 -13.17 -37.57 0.06
N TYR A 530 -13.29 -36.39 0.71
CA TYR A 530 -13.89 -35.19 0.11
C TYR A 530 -12.87 -34.07 -0.18
N ASN A 531 -11.58 -34.28 0.15
CA ASN A 531 -10.48 -33.35 -0.06
C ASN A 531 -10.67 -31.97 0.59
N PHE A 532 -11.35 -31.88 1.74
CA PHE A 532 -11.53 -30.61 2.44
C PHE A 532 -10.19 -29.95 2.75
N GLY A 533 -10.03 -28.70 2.29
CA GLY A 533 -8.74 -28.02 2.26
C GLY A 533 -8.60 -26.85 3.24
N ASN A 534 -9.63 -26.53 4.03
CA ASN A 534 -9.57 -25.40 4.98
C ASN A 534 -10.35 -25.69 6.25
N PHE A 535 -9.96 -25.05 7.37
CA PHE A 535 -10.53 -25.32 8.70
C PHE A 535 -10.83 -24.04 9.46
N ILE A 536 -11.86 -24.09 10.31
CA ILE A 536 -12.16 -23.07 11.31
C ILE A 536 -11.96 -23.64 12.71
N LEU A 537 -11.23 -22.91 13.56
CA LEU A 537 -11.05 -23.22 14.97
C LEU A 537 -12.04 -22.40 15.81
N MET A 538 -12.82 -23.11 16.61
CA MET A 538 -13.78 -22.54 17.57
C MET A 538 -13.19 -22.58 18.99
N ALA A 539 -13.77 -21.86 19.94
CA ALA A 539 -13.30 -21.81 21.34
C ALA A 539 -13.09 -23.19 21.97
N TYR A 540 -13.86 -24.20 21.59
CA TYR A 540 -13.72 -25.58 22.09
C TYR A 540 -12.54 -26.35 21.45
N ASN A 541 -11.88 -25.80 20.43
CA ASN A 541 -10.66 -26.36 19.82
C ASN A 541 -9.38 -25.80 20.45
N VAL A 542 -9.44 -24.60 21.00
CA VAL A 542 -8.26 -23.84 21.46
C VAL A 542 -8.27 -23.76 22.99
N THR A 543 -7.31 -24.42 23.66
CA THR A 543 -7.20 -24.44 25.12
C THR A 543 -5.96 -23.68 25.63
N ASN A 544 -4.88 -23.72 24.89
CA ASN A 544 -3.64 -22.96 25.13
C ASN A 544 -2.80 -22.94 23.84
N GLY A 545 -1.79 -22.07 23.79
CA GLY A 545 -0.98 -21.89 22.59
C GLY A 545 -0.34 -23.16 22.04
N VAL A 546 0.30 -23.95 22.91
CA VAL A 546 1.01 -25.19 22.51
C VAL A 546 0.03 -26.22 21.93
N SER A 547 -1.10 -26.46 22.59
CA SER A 547 -2.09 -27.43 22.10
C SER A 547 -2.74 -26.98 20.80
N THR A 548 -2.95 -25.67 20.64
CA THR A 548 -3.48 -25.09 19.41
C THR A 548 -2.47 -25.26 18.26
N GLY A 549 -1.20 -24.96 18.46
CA GLY A 549 -0.16 -25.18 17.46
C GLY A 549 -0.02 -26.66 17.06
N ASN A 550 -0.07 -27.58 18.02
CA ASN A 550 -0.07 -29.02 17.74
C ASN A 550 -1.28 -29.46 16.92
N LEU A 551 -2.47 -28.94 17.22
CA LEU A 551 -3.69 -29.21 16.44
C LEU A 551 -3.54 -28.71 15.01
N VAL A 552 -3.07 -27.47 14.82
CA VAL A 552 -2.82 -26.89 13.50
C VAL A 552 -1.81 -27.73 12.72
N ASN A 553 -0.69 -28.12 13.36
CA ASN A 553 0.31 -28.96 12.72
C ASN A 553 -0.26 -30.32 12.29
N ARG A 554 -1.14 -30.93 13.11
CA ARG A 554 -1.81 -32.18 12.76
C ARG A 554 -2.78 -32.01 11.58
N ILE A 555 -3.53 -30.90 11.52
CA ILE A 555 -4.41 -30.58 10.37
C ILE A 555 -3.58 -30.47 9.10
N GLN A 556 -2.49 -29.70 9.13
CA GLN A 556 -1.61 -29.52 7.99
C GLN A 556 -1.01 -30.85 7.51
N ASP A 557 -0.57 -31.72 8.43
CA ASP A 557 -0.04 -33.05 8.07
C ASP A 557 -1.07 -33.86 7.29
N VAL A 558 -2.31 -33.96 7.80
CA VAL A 558 -3.37 -34.74 7.17
C VAL A 558 -3.75 -34.20 5.78
N VAL A 559 -3.83 -32.89 5.65
CA VAL A 559 -4.21 -32.24 4.38
C VAL A 559 -3.09 -32.38 3.35
N LEU A 560 -1.83 -32.18 3.74
CA LEU A 560 -0.67 -32.31 2.86
C LEU A 560 -0.45 -33.76 2.42
N GLU A 561 -0.61 -34.74 3.32
CA GLU A 561 -0.56 -36.16 2.97
C GLU A 561 -1.60 -36.54 1.89
N ASN A 562 -2.76 -35.84 1.86
CA ASN A 562 -3.84 -36.14 0.95
C ASN A 562 -3.68 -35.56 -0.46
N ASN A 563 -3.25 -34.28 -0.57
CA ASN A 563 -3.29 -33.55 -1.85
C ASN A 563 -2.13 -32.54 -2.04
N ASN A 564 -1.16 -32.46 -1.14
CA ASN A 564 -0.02 -31.52 -1.16
C ASN A 564 -0.39 -30.03 -1.22
N ILE A 565 -1.64 -29.66 -0.87
CA ILE A 565 -2.11 -28.27 -0.80
C ILE A 565 -2.31 -27.92 0.68
N PRO A 566 -1.60 -26.94 1.23
CA PRO A 566 -1.73 -26.56 2.64
C PRO A 566 -3.10 -25.99 2.97
N ALA A 567 -3.55 -26.16 4.20
CA ALA A 567 -4.83 -25.67 4.68
C ALA A 567 -4.78 -24.18 5.05
N LEU A 568 -5.85 -23.42 4.73
CA LEU A 568 -6.17 -22.19 5.45
C LEU A 568 -6.74 -22.55 6.82
N ILE A 569 -6.18 -21.99 7.87
CA ILE A 569 -6.65 -22.14 9.25
C ILE A 569 -7.27 -20.83 9.71
N SER A 570 -8.56 -20.85 9.92
CA SER A 570 -9.35 -19.65 10.25
C SER A 570 -9.78 -19.64 11.72
N ILE A 571 -9.96 -18.44 12.26
CA ILE A 571 -10.46 -18.19 13.63
C ILE A 571 -11.27 -16.89 13.66
N ASP A 572 -12.18 -16.75 14.64
CA ASP A 572 -12.79 -15.45 15.00
C ASP A 572 -12.05 -14.86 16.20
N GLN A 573 -11.06 -14.05 15.96
CA GLN A 573 -10.33 -13.30 16.98
C GLN A 573 -10.54 -11.80 16.76
N GLU A 574 -11.76 -11.32 17.06
CA GLU A 574 -12.18 -9.94 16.85
C GLU A 574 -11.65 -9.00 17.95
N GLY A 575 -11.32 -9.54 19.11
CA GLY A 575 -11.11 -8.82 20.34
C GLY A 575 -12.41 -8.66 21.17
N GLY A 576 -12.26 -8.23 22.43
CA GLY A 576 -13.38 -7.96 23.33
C GLY A 576 -14.30 -9.16 23.52
N LYS A 577 -15.55 -9.04 23.03
CA LYS A 577 -16.61 -10.03 23.21
C LYS A 577 -16.41 -11.30 22.40
N ILE A 578 -15.75 -11.23 21.25
CA ILE A 578 -15.61 -12.33 20.30
C ILE A 578 -14.14 -12.72 20.15
N GLU A 579 -13.74 -13.65 20.96
CA GLU A 579 -12.43 -14.27 20.94
C GLU A 579 -12.57 -15.79 21.11
N ARG A 580 -11.73 -16.54 20.40
CA ARG A 580 -11.68 -18.00 20.53
C ARG A 580 -10.46 -18.43 21.32
N MET A 581 -9.33 -17.75 21.12
CA MET A 581 -8.09 -18.04 21.82
C MET A 581 -7.89 -17.09 22.99
N THR A 582 -8.21 -17.56 24.18
CA THR A 582 -8.19 -16.78 25.43
C THR A 582 -7.04 -17.17 26.38
N THR A 583 -6.22 -18.14 25.98
CA THR A 583 -5.04 -18.58 26.73
C THR A 583 -3.87 -18.80 25.79
N GLY A 584 -2.77 -18.10 26.02
CA GLY A 584 -1.60 -18.10 25.16
C GLY A 584 -1.64 -17.02 24.06
N ALA A 585 -2.70 -16.19 24.07
CA ALA A 585 -2.83 -14.98 23.26
C ALA A 585 -3.32 -13.82 24.14
N THR A 586 -3.13 -12.61 23.68
CA THR A 586 -3.57 -11.38 24.35
C THR A 586 -5.08 -11.17 24.14
N HIS A 587 -5.81 -10.85 25.22
CA HIS A 587 -7.19 -10.41 25.18
C HIS A 587 -7.23 -8.93 24.77
N PHE A 588 -7.21 -8.66 23.47
CA PHE A 588 -7.25 -7.27 22.98
C PHE A 588 -8.64 -6.67 23.12
N LEU A 589 -8.67 -5.33 23.20
CA LEU A 589 -9.92 -4.58 23.19
C LEU A 589 -10.72 -4.88 21.91
N GLY A 590 -12.07 -4.90 22.05
CA GLY A 590 -12.97 -4.98 20.92
C GLY A 590 -13.04 -3.69 20.11
N ASN A 591 -13.65 -3.76 18.93
CA ASN A 591 -13.64 -2.68 17.95
C ASN A 591 -14.17 -1.35 18.49
N MET A 592 -15.32 -1.35 19.22
CA MET A 592 -15.88 -0.10 19.74
C MET A 592 -15.00 0.51 20.85
N ALA A 593 -14.35 -0.31 21.67
CA ALA A 593 -13.38 0.15 22.65
C ALA A 593 -12.13 0.76 21.96
N LEU A 594 -11.64 0.13 20.88
CA LEU A 594 -10.55 0.70 20.09
C LEU A 594 -10.94 2.05 19.46
N ALA A 595 -12.16 2.16 18.93
CA ALA A 595 -12.66 3.42 18.39
C ALA A 595 -12.76 4.52 19.45
N ALA A 596 -13.12 4.17 20.70
CA ALA A 596 -13.17 5.10 21.79
C ALA A 596 -11.81 5.72 22.14
N THR A 597 -10.67 5.10 21.75
CA THR A 597 -9.34 5.72 21.90
C THR A 597 -9.12 6.93 20.99
N ALA A 598 -10.00 7.18 20.02
CA ALA A 598 -9.92 8.24 19.01
C ALA A 598 -8.56 8.29 18.25
N ASN A 599 -7.94 7.15 18.07
CA ASN A 599 -6.67 7.00 17.36
C ASN A 599 -6.70 5.76 16.46
N TYR A 600 -6.80 5.96 15.16
CA TYR A 600 -6.87 4.88 14.15
C TYR A 600 -5.61 3.99 14.14
N GLN A 601 -4.43 4.54 14.47
CA GLN A 601 -3.18 3.77 14.54
C GLN A 601 -3.24 2.64 15.58
N ASN A 602 -4.06 2.79 16.62
CA ASN A 602 -4.26 1.73 17.61
C ASN A 602 -4.86 0.45 16.99
N ALA A 603 -5.74 0.60 15.98
CA ALA A 603 -6.29 -0.55 15.27
C ALA A 603 -5.21 -1.27 14.43
N TYR A 604 -4.30 -0.54 13.78
CA TYR A 604 -3.16 -1.14 13.10
C TYR A 604 -2.26 -1.91 14.07
N ASN A 605 -1.88 -1.29 15.18
CA ASN A 605 -0.99 -1.91 16.17
C ASN A 605 -1.61 -3.18 16.79
N VAL A 606 -2.91 -3.16 17.08
CA VAL A 606 -3.64 -4.35 17.55
C VAL A 606 -3.71 -5.42 16.47
N GLY A 607 -4.02 -5.03 15.22
CA GLY A 607 -4.01 -5.94 14.07
C GLY A 607 -2.68 -6.64 13.88
N LEU A 608 -1.57 -5.88 13.95
CA LEU A 608 -0.20 -6.41 13.86
C LEU A 608 0.07 -7.43 14.97
N ALA A 609 -0.26 -7.08 16.20
CA ALA A 609 -0.04 -7.95 17.37
C ALA A 609 -0.89 -9.24 17.29
N VAL A 610 -2.19 -9.13 16.97
CA VAL A 610 -3.07 -10.30 16.75
C VAL A 610 -2.53 -11.16 15.62
N GLY A 611 -2.12 -10.56 14.50
CA GLY A 611 -1.53 -11.26 13.37
C GLY A 611 -0.28 -12.06 13.79
N GLN A 612 0.65 -11.46 14.50
CA GLN A 612 1.88 -12.10 14.98
C GLN A 612 1.57 -13.27 15.92
N GLU A 613 0.67 -13.09 16.90
CA GLU A 613 0.27 -14.14 17.82
C GLU A 613 -0.42 -15.31 17.11
N MET A 614 -1.37 -15.02 16.21
CA MET A 614 -2.09 -16.05 15.46
C MET A 614 -1.17 -16.79 14.49
N ARG A 615 -0.30 -16.07 13.77
CA ARG A 615 0.66 -16.68 12.84
C ARG A 615 1.64 -17.61 13.55
N TYR A 616 2.08 -17.26 14.74
CA TYR A 616 2.95 -18.10 15.56
C TYR A 616 2.36 -19.49 15.82
N TYR A 617 1.03 -19.57 16.03
CA TYR A 617 0.30 -20.81 16.23
C TYR A 617 -0.20 -21.45 14.93
N GLY A 618 0.26 -20.94 13.77
CA GLY A 618 -0.09 -21.45 12.44
C GLY A 618 -1.51 -21.11 11.97
N ILE A 619 -2.20 -20.20 12.66
CA ILE A 619 -3.48 -19.64 12.23
C ILE A 619 -3.19 -18.59 11.16
N THR A 620 -3.85 -18.67 10.02
CA THR A 620 -3.50 -17.92 8.80
C THR A 620 -4.59 -17.01 8.28
N ASN A 621 -5.80 -17.14 8.83
CA ASN A 621 -6.94 -16.30 8.46
C ASN A 621 -7.72 -15.91 9.72
N ASN A 622 -7.93 -14.61 9.93
CA ASN A 622 -8.77 -14.11 11.00
C ASN A 622 -10.09 -13.56 10.43
N TYR A 623 -11.23 -14.06 10.88
CA TYR A 623 -12.54 -13.53 10.53
C TYR A 623 -12.81 -12.22 11.29
N ALA A 624 -11.97 -11.24 11.03
CA ALA A 624 -11.96 -9.88 11.55
C ALA A 624 -11.26 -8.94 10.53
N PRO A 625 -11.54 -7.64 10.58
CA PRO A 625 -12.46 -6.90 11.45
C PRO A 625 -13.94 -6.95 11.00
N VAL A 626 -14.84 -6.58 11.93
CA VAL A 626 -16.25 -6.28 11.61
C VAL A 626 -16.32 -4.87 11.05
N LEU A 627 -16.81 -4.71 9.82
CA LEU A 627 -16.99 -3.42 9.14
C LEU A 627 -18.47 -2.97 9.09
N ASP A 628 -19.35 -3.69 9.80
CA ASP A 628 -20.74 -3.30 9.93
C ASP A 628 -20.84 -1.97 10.68
N VAL A 629 -21.50 -0.99 10.12
CA VAL A 629 -21.79 0.30 10.76
C VAL A 629 -22.96 0.13 11.72
N ASN A 630 -22.81 0.42 13.01
CA ASN A 630 -23.87 0.20 14.01
C ASN A 630 -24.92 1.33 14.01
N ASN A 631 -25.52 1.59 12.86
CA ASN A 631 -26.53 2.64 12.64
C ASN A 631 -27.92 2.30 13.21
N ASN A 632 -28.09 1.12 13.82
CA ASN A 632 -29.30 0.72 14.54
C ASN A 632 -28.96 0.34 15.99
N PRO A 633 -29.25 1.21 16.99
CA PRO A 633 -28.97 0.93 18.39
C PRO A 633 -29.67 -0.34 18.95
N LEU A 634 -30.69 -0.85 18.26
CA LEU A 634 -31.43 -2.08 18.64
C LEU A 634 -30.83 -3.34 18.03
N ASN A 635 -29.74 -3.23 17.28
CA ASN A 635 -29.07 -4.39 16.71
C ASN A 635 -28.57 -5.34 17.82
N PRO A 636 -29.04 -6.62 17.86
CA PRO A 636 -28.69 -7.54 18.95
C PRO A 636 -27.34 -8.25 18.73
N ILE A 637 -26.77 -8.18 17.52
CA ILE A 637 -25.63 -9.00 17.09
C ILE A 637 -24.36 -8.20 16.90
N ILE A 638 -24.46 -7.05 16.26
CA ILE A 638 -23.30 -6.20 15.97
C ILE A 638 -22.94 -5.36 17.20
N GLY A 639 -23.72 -4.35 17.57
CA GLY A 639 -23.48 -3.55 18.76
C GLY A 639 -22.00 -3.14 18.90
N VAL A 640 -21.38 -3.49 20.03
CA VAL A 640 -19.97 -3.15 20.33
C VAL A 640 -18.92 -3.88 19.48
N ARG A 641 -19.33 -4.83 18.64
CA ARG A 641 -18.43 -5.44 17.64
C ARG A 641 -18.11 -4.49 16.48
N SER A 642 -18.95 -3.47 16.23
CA SER A 642 -18.65 -2.37 15.31
C SER A 642 -17.68 -1.39 15.92
N TYR A 643 -16.95 -0.65 15.10
CA TYR A 643 -16.15 0.52 15.54
C TYR A 643 -17.04 1.72 15.93
N GLY A 644 -18.28 1.80 15.43
CA GLY A 644 -19.21 2.89 15.73
C GLY A 644 -20.38 2.96 14.76
N ASP A 645 -21.03 4.11 14.74
CA ASP A 645 -22.16 4.42 13.87
C ASP A 645 -21.78 5.38 12.71
N ASP A 646 -20.55 5.91 12.69
CA ASP A 646 -20.02 6.71 11.59
C ASP A 646 -19.31 5.81 10.56
N PRO A 647 -19.78 5.74 9.30
CA PRO A 647 -19.19 4.87 8.28
C PRO A 647 -17.76 5.21 7.92
N LEU A 648 -17.34 6.48 8.03
CA LEU A 648 -15.96 6.88 7.74
C LEU A 648 -15.01 6.43 8.86
N ASP A 649 -15.41 6.55 10.13
CA ASP A 649 -14.63 6.03 11.25
C ASP A 649 -14.49 4.50 11.15
N VAL A 650 -15.60 3.78 10.85
CA VAL A 650 -15.57 2.32 10.65
C VAL A 650 -14.61 1.95 9.52
N ALA A 651 -14.59 2.71 8.41
CA ALA A 651 -13.65 2.51 7.31
C ALA A 651 -12.19 2.71 7.74
N LEU A 652 -11.90 3.80 8.45
CA LEU A 652 -10.55 4.15 8.90
C LEU A 652 -9.97 3.12 9.89
N TYR A 653 -10.74 2.76 10.92
CA TYR A 653 -10.30 1.72 11.86
C TYR A 653 -10.18 0.36 11.17
N GLY A 654 -11.14 0.02 10.30
CA GLY A 654 -11.14 -1.24 9.57
C GLY A 654 -9.93 -1.40 8.65
N VAL A 655 -9.61 -0.39 7.84
CA VAL A 655 -8.44 -0.42 6.94
C VAL A 655 -7.14 -0.53 7.73
N ASN A 656 -7.01 0.19 8.84
CA ASN A 656 -5.83 0.09 9.71
C ASN A 656 -5.70 -1.32 10.32
N MET A 657 -6.79 -1.91 10.82
CA MET A 657 -6.79 -3.28 11.35
C MET A 657 -6.38 -4.32 10.29
N ILE A 658 -6.93 -4.21 9.06
CA ILE A 658 -6.58 -5.10 7.94
C ILE A 658 -5.09 -5.03 7.63
N ASN A 659 -4.54 -3.82 7.54
CA ASN A 659 -3.13 -3.61 7.26
C ASN A 659 -2.25 -4.19 8.38
N GLY A 660 -2.63 -4.00 9.64
CA GLY A 660 -1.94 -4.60 10.78
C GLY A 660 -1.95 -6.13 10.75
N LEU A 661 -3.12 -6.77 10.52
CA LEU A 661 -3.22 -8.23 10.40
C LEU A 661 -2.34 -8.77 9.28
N LYS A 662 -2.35 -8.11 8.12
CA LYS A 662 -1.52 -8.47 6.96
C LYS A 662 -0.03 -8.39 7.29
N ASP A 663 0.42 -7.30 7.90
CA ASP A 663 1.83 -7.13 8.30
C ASP A 663 2.23 -8.09 9.42
N GLY A 664 1.27 -8.55 10.24
CA GLY A 664 1.41 -9.64 11.20
C GLY A 664 1.42 -11.04 10.58
N GLY A 665 1.23 -11.15 9.26
CA GLY A 665 1.30 -12.42 8.50
C GLY A 665 0.00 -13.22 8.49
N VAL A 666 -1.16 -12.61 8.75
CA VAL A 666 -2.49 -13.23 8.78
C VAL A 666 -3.43 -12.47 7.86
N MET A 667 -4.17 -13.21 7.04
CA MET A 667 -5.22 -12.66 6.21
C MET A 667 -6.38 -12.17 7.08
N GLY A 668 -6.76 -10.90 6.93
CA GLY A 668 -7.99 -10.35 7.52
C GLY A 668 -9.19 -10.64 6.62
N THR A 669 -10.29 -11.08 7.23
CA THR A 669 -11.58 -11.29 6.55
C THR A 669 -12.59 -10.29 7.08
N VAL A 670 -12.87 -9.27 6.29
CA VAL A 670 -13.85 -8.23 6.68
C VAL A 670 -15.29 -8.74 6.57
N LYS A 671 -16.16 -8.33 7.50
CA LYS A 671 -17.51 -8.85 7.62
C LYS A 671 -18.51 -7.82 8.18
N HIS A 672 -19.81 -7.97 7.86
CA HIS A 672 -20.47 -8.99 7.06
C HIS A 672 -21.09 -8.32 5.82
N PHE A 673 -20.47 -8.47 4.65
CA PHE A 673 -20.86 -7.80 3.40
C PHE A 673 -22.31 -8.12 2.98
N PRO A 674 -23.09 -7.11 2.53
CA PRO A 674 -22.76 -5.69 2.33
C PRO A 674 -23.01 -4.78 3.55
N GLY A 675 -23.27 -5.32 4.75
CA GLY A 675 -23.45 -4.64 6.02
C GLY A 675 -24.57 -5.28 6.87
N HIS A 676 -24.29 -5.52 8.15
CA HIS A 676 -25.23 -6.17 9.11
C HIS A 676 -25.76 -5.19 10.17
N GLY A 677 -25.31 -3.92 10.15
CA GLY A 677 -25.59 -2.98 11.24
C GLY A 677 -27.04 -2.55 11.34
N ASN A 678 -27.74 -2.37 10.20
CA ASN A 678 -29.10 -1.86 10.13
C ASN A 678 -30.17 -2.95 10.22
N THR A 679 -30.13 -3.78 11.26
CA THR A 679 -31.18 -4.77 11.54
C THR A 679 -31.42 -4.91 13.03
N SER A 680 -32.68 -5.14 13.40
CA SER A 680 -33.09 -5.51 14.77
C SER A 680 -33.34 -7.03 14.94
N THR A 681 -33.00 -7.82 13.91
CA THR A 681 -33.26 -9.26 13.87
C THR A 681 -31.95 -10.06 13.84
N ASP A 682 -31.87 -11.10 14.68
CA ASP A 682 -30.72 -12.01 14.71
C ASP A 682 -30.79 -13.05 13.57
N THR A 683 -29.78 -13.05 12.71
CA THR A 683 -29.61 -14.01 11.59
C THR A 683 -29.44 -15.47 12.07
N HIS A 684 -29.08 -15.67 13.34
CA HIS A 684 -29.04 -17.01 13.93
C HIS A 684 -30.43 -17.59 14.17
N LEU A 685 -31.49 -16.74 14.22
CA LEU A 685 -32.84 -17.12 14.55
C LEU A 685 -33.83 -17.03 13.37
N SER A 686 -33.59 -16.13 12.42
CA SER A 686 -34.45 -15.90 11.26
C SER A 686 -33.71 -15.15 10.14
N MET A 687 -34.35 -15.01 8.96
CA MET A 687 -33.79 -14.27 7.81
C MET A 687 -34.34 -12.83 7.81
N PRO A 688 -33.53 -11.83 8.19
CA PRO A 688 -33.96 -10.44 8.14
C PRO A 688 -33.88 -9.84 6.73
N SER A 689 -34.53 -8.68 6.55
CA SER A 689 -34.43 -7.90 5.33
C SER A 689 -34.17 -6.42 5.64
N ILE A 690 -33.35 -5.79 4.80
CA ILE A 690 -33.05 -4.35 4.82
C ILE A 690 -33.73 -3.70 3.61
N THR A 691 -34.49 -2.63 3.88
CA THR A 691 -35.27 -1.90 2.86
C THR A 691 -34.67 -0.55 2.50
N THR A 692 -33.51 -0.21 3.05
CA THR A 692 -32.74 1.01 2.75
C THR A 692 -32.51 1.16 1.25
N GLY A 693 -32.63 2.40 0.74
CA GLY A 693 -32.41 2.72 -0.68
C GLY A 693 -30.94 2.59 -1.07
N ILE A 694 -30.67 2.40 -2.35
CA ILE A 694 -29.34 2.09 -2.87
C ILE A 694 -28.31 3.19 -2.54
N ASP A 695 -28.71 4.47 -2.67
CA ASP A 695 -27.78 5.58 -2.41
C ASP A 695 -27.34 5.65 -0.96
N GLU A 696 -28.26 5.37 -0.04
CA GLU A 696 -27.95 5.32 1.40
C GLU A 696 -27.08 4.11 1.75
N LEU A 697 -27.32 2.95 1.09
CA LEU A 697 -26.45 1.79 1.26
C LEU A 697 -25.00 2.08 0.87
N TYR A 698 -24.76 2.87 -0.18
CA TYR A 698 -23.40 3.27 -0.57
C TYR A 698 -22.72 4.20 0.46
N LYS A 699 -23.50 5.08 1.09
CA LYS A 699 -22.97 6.04 2.07
C LYS A 699 -22.71 5.41 3.45
N VAL A 700 -23.45 4.39 3.81
CA VAL A 700 -23.40 3.82 5.15
C VAL A 700 -22.86 2.40 5.12
N GLU A 701 -23.65 1.43 4.68
CA GLU A 701 -23.29 0.01 4.81
C GLU A 701 -22.10 -0.39 3.95
N LEU A 702 -22.05 0.10 2.69
CA LEU A 702 -21.01 -0.27 1.72
C LEU A 702 -19.72 0.55 1.87
N ALA A 703 -19.77 1.77 2.40
CA ALA A 703 -18.63 2.68 2.45
C ALA A 703 -17.37 2.05 3.09
N PRO A 704 -17.44 1.37 4.27
CA PRO A 704 -16.27 0.72 4.86
C PRO A 704 -15.72 -0.43 4.01
N PHE A 705 -16.60 -1.19 3.34
CA PHE A 705 -16.18 -2.28 2.45
C PHE A 705 -15.52 -1.74 1.18
N ILE A 706 -16.02 -0.64 0.61
CA ILE A 706 -15.42 0.04 -0.54
C ILE A 706 -13.99 0.49 -0.20
N ALA A 707 -13.79 1.11 0.97
CA ALA A 707 -12.47 1.48 1.45
C ALA A 707 -11.55 0.26 1.65
N ALA A 708 -12.07 -0.83 2.24
CA ALA A 708 -11.33 -2.07 2.41
C ALA A 708 -10.93 -2.72 1.07
N ILE A 709 -11.81 -2.72 0.07
CA ILE A 709 -11.52 -3.23 -1.28
C ILE A 709 -10.39 -2.42 -1.91
N GLN A 710 -10.47 -1.09 -1.85
CA GLN A 710 -9.43 -0.21 -2.39
C GLN A 710 -8.09 -0.37 -1.65
N SER A 711 -8.11 -0.59 -0.34
CA SER A 711 -6.89 -0.90 0.43
C SER A 711 -6.29 -2.27 0.08
N GLY A 712 -7.05 -3.14 -0.59
CA GLY A 712 -6.64 -4.46 -1.03
C GLY A 712 -6.86 -5.56 -0.02
N VAL A 713 -7.99 -5.54 0.67
CA VAL A 713 -8.42 -6.64 1.53
C VAL A 713 -8.47 -7.96 0.76
N GLU A 714 -7.94 -9.01 1.38
CA GLU A 714 -7.79 -10.31 0.73
C GLU A 714 -9.03 -11.19 0.83
N ALA A 715 -9.87 -11.00 1.88
CA ALA A 715 -11.09 -11.79 2.07
C ALA A 715 -12.26 -10.96 2.60
N ILE A 716 -13.45 -11.27 2.11
CA ILE A 716 -14.73 -10.67 2.52
C ILE A 716 -15.69 -11.80 2.91
N MET A 717 -16.30 -11.69 4.09
CA MET A 717 -17.37 -12.60 4.54
C MET A 717 -18.73 -11.99 4.29
N THR A 718 -19.67 -12.81 3.78
CA THR A 718 -21.03 -12.39 3.42
C THR A 718 -22.00 -12.46 4.60
N THR A 719 -23.11 -11.69 4.53
CA THR A 719 -24.20 -11.80 5.51
C THR A 719 -25.42 -12.57 4.97
N HIS A 720 -26.22 -13.15 5.88
CA HIS A 720 -27.47 -13.85 5.56
C HIS A 720 -28.70 -12.94 5.58
N ILE A 721 -28.56 -11.71 5.08
CA ILE A 721 -29.61 -10.67 5.05
C ILE A 721 -30.06 -10.43 3.61
N VAL A 722 -31.36 -10.22 3.41
CA VAL A 722 -31.96 -9.80 2.14
C VAL A 722 -31.86 -8.28 2.03
N PHE A 723 -31.19 -7.77 1.00
CA PHE A 723 -31.11 -6.34 0.69
C PHE A 723 -32.06 -6.03 -0.48
N ASN A 724 -33.24 -5.49 -0.16
CA ASN A 724 -34.29 -5.28 -1.16
C ASN A 724 -33.87 -4.38 -2.33
N ALA A 725 -32.93 -3.48 -2.12
CA ALA A 725 -32.37 -2.62 -3.18
C ALA A 725 -31.61 -3.41 -4.26
N PHE A 726 -31.04 -4.57 -3.90
CA PHE A 726 -30.29 -5.42 -4.83
C PHE A 726 -31.08 -6.68 -5.22
N ASP A 727 -31.58 -7.43 -4.24
CA ASP A 727 -32.30 -8.67 -4.47
C ASP A 727 -33.42 -8.87 -3.43
N THR A 728 -34.64 -9.03 -3.89
CA THR A 728 -35.82 -9.23 -3.00
C THR A 728 -36.06 -10.70 -2.65
N LYS A 729 -35.27 -11.62 -3.25
CA LYS A 729 -35.50 -13.07 -3.15
C LYS A 729 -34.47 -13.79 -2.31
N TYR A 730 -33.21 -13.47 -2.51
CA TYR A 730 -32.10 -14.16 -1.90
C TYR A 730 -31.33 -13.28 -0.92
N PRO A 731 -30.88 -13.82 0.24
CA PRO A 731 -29.94 -13.12 1.09
C PRO A 731 -28.61 -12.92 0.36
N ALA A 732 -27.80 -11.95 0.80
CA ALA A 732 -26.55 -11.57 0.15
C ALA A 732 -25.66 -12.78 -0.18
N THR A 733 -25.50 -13.72 0.75
CA THR A 733 -24.71 -14.96 0.56
C THR A 733 -25.15 -15.79 -0.65
N LEU A 734 -26.44 -15.77 -1.04
CA LEU A 734 -27.02 -16.58 -2.11
C LEU A 734 -27.37 -15.75 -3.35
N SER A 735 -27.14 -14.44 -3.31
CA SER A 735 -27.57 -13.52 -4.36
C SER A 735 -26.43 -13.25 -5.36
N LYS A 736 -26.65 -13.67 -6.62
CA LYS A 736 -25.74 -13.32 -7.72
C LYS A 736 -25.67 -11.81 -7.93
N LYS A 737 -26.77 -11.08 -7.73
CA LYS A 737 -26.79 -9.63 -7.86
C LYS A 737 -25.88 -8.93 -6.85
N VAL A 738 -25.78 -9.50 -5.63
CA VAL A 738 -24.92 -8.94 -4.57
C VAL A 738 -23.46 -9.38 -4.76
N LEU A 739 -23.19 -10.67 -4.93
CA LEU A 739 -21.81 -11.16 -4.93
C LEU A 739 -21.14 -11.04 -6.32
N ASN A 740 -21.86 -11.27 -7.41
CA ASN A 740 -21.27 -11.17 -8.74
C ASN A 740 -21.43 -9.77 -9.32
N ASP A 741 -22.66 -9.23 -9.35
CA ASP A 741 -22.89 -7.98 -10.09
C ASP A 741 -22.38 -6.78 -9.30
N LEU A 742 -22.70 -6.64 -8.01
CA LEU A 742 -22.22 -5.57 -7.17
C LEU A 742 -20.73 -5.79 -6.78
N LEU A 743 -20.41 -6.87 -6.04
CA LEU A 743 -19.09 -7.02 -5.42
C LEU A 743 -17.99 -7.27 -6.46
N ARG A 744 -18.18 -8.25 -7.37
CA ARG A 744 -17.16 -8.61 -8.36
C ARG A 744 -17.06 -7.62 -9.50
N THR A 745 -18.23 -7.23 -10.09
CA THR A 745 -18.25 -6.45 -11.34
C THR A 745 -18.20 -4.95 -11.07
N GLU A 746 -19.05 -4.43 -10.20
CA GLU A 746 -19.16 -2.99 -9.98
C GLU A 746 -18.04 -2.48 -9.06
N LEU A 747 -17.81 -3.16 -7.92
CA LEU A 747 -16.74 -2.79 -6.97
C LEU A 747 -15.37 -3.40 -7.32
N GLY A 748 -15.27 -4.19 -8.39
CA GLY A 748 -14.01 -4.71 -8.91
C GLY A 748 -13.25 -5.67 -7.96
N TYR A 749 -13.94 -6.31 -7.00
CA TYR A 749 -13.28 -7.13 -5.99
C TYR A 749 -12.76 -8.45 -6.54
N THR A 750 -11.47 -8.69 -6.43
CA THR A 750 -10.78 -9.90 -6.92
C THR A 750 -10.37 -10.89 -5.82
N GLY A 751 -10.47 -10.52 -4.54
CA GLY A 751 -10.11 -11.38 -3.41
C GLY A 751 -11.14 -12.49 -3.10
N LEU A 752 -10.97 -13.19 -1.97
CA LEU A 752 -11.85 -14.27 -1.53
C LEU A 752 -13.21 -13.77 -1.06
N VAL A 753 -14.27 -14.48 -1.44
CA VAL A 753 -15.60 -14.36 -0.86
C VAL A 753 -15.90 -15.63 -0.04
N ILE A 754 -16.01 -15.45 1.26
CA ILE A 754 -16.29 -16.51 2.24
C ILE A 754 -17.71 -16.34 2.76
N THR A 755 -18.48 -17.40 2.84
CA THR A 755 -19.82 -17.29 3.44
C THR A 755 -19.71 -17.21 4.96
N ASP A 756 -20.61 -16.49 5.60
CA ASP A 756 -20.92 -16.74 7.00
C ASP A 756 -21.42 -18.20 7.18
N GLY A 757 -21.58 -18.64 8.41
CA GLY A 757 -21.93 -20.03 8.73
C GLY A 757 -23.21 -20.51 8.03
N MET A 758 -23.07 -21.42 7.06
CA MET A 758 -24.18 -21.95 6.26
C MET A 758 -25.18 -22.76 7.06
N GLU A 759 -24.89 -23.01 8.35
CA GLU A 759 -25.72 -23.73 9.30
C GLU A 759 -26.67 -22.83 10.12
N MET A 760 -26.55 -21.50 9.94
CA MET A 760 -27.42 -20.52 10.58
C MET A 760 -28.88 -20.67 10.11
N ASP A 761 -29.84 -20.41 10.99
CA ASP A 761 -31.26 -20.65 10.73
C ASP A 761 -31.76 -19.87 9.51
N ALA A 762 -31.26 -18.68 9.28
CA ALA A 762 -31.57 -17.89 8.09
C ALA A 762 -31.36 -18.66 6.78
N ILE A 763 -30.36 -19.52 6.71
CA ILE A 763 -30.05 -20.33 5.53
C ILE A 763 -30.66 -21.74 5.61
N LYS A 764 -30.33 -22.48 6.68
CA LYS A 764 -30.71 -23.91 6.73
C LYS A 764 -32.22 -24.13 6.70
N THR A 765 -33.00 -23.24 7.35
CA THR A 765 -34.47 -23.37 7.44
C THR A 765 -35.15 -23.03 6.12
N ASN A 766 -34.61 -22.05 5.36
CA ASN A 766 -35.23 -21.56 4.13
C ASN A 766 -34.75 -22.30 2.87
N PHE A 767 -33.53 -22.80 2.85
CA PHE A 767 -32.90 -23.37 1.65
C PHE A 767 -32.30 -24.76 1.85
N GLY A 768 -32.01 -25.18 3.09
CA GLY A 768 -31.28 -26.40 3.40
C GLY A 768 -29.83 -26.35 2.87
N TYR A 769 -29.02 -27.32 3.25
CA TYR A 769 -27.57 -27.31 2.95
C TYR A 769 -27.22 -27.54 1.47
N SER A 770 -28.01 -28.39 0.80
CA SER A 770 -27.76 -28.75 -0.61
C SER A 770 -28.06 -27.59 -1.57
N GLN A 771 -29.23 -26.97 -1.43
CA GLN A 771 -29.66 -25.90 -2.32
C GLN A 771 -28.85 -24.62 -2.05
N SER A 772 -28.66 -24.29 -0.77
CA SER A 772 -27.86 -23.08 -0.41
C SER A 772 -26.42 -23.14 -0.91
N ALA A 773 -25.78 -24.31 -0.85
CA ALA A 773 -24.43 -24.49 -1.37
C ALA A 773 -24.36 -24.24 -2.89
N VAL A 774 -25.27 -24.78 -3.66
CA VAL A 774 -25.34 -24.58 -5.12
C VAL A 774 -25.61 -23.13 -5.46
N LEU A 775 -26.52 -22.46 -4.71
CA LEU A 775 -26.84 -21.04 -4.93
C LEU A 775 -25.64 -20.14 -4.60
N ALA A 776 -24.95 -20.36 -3.46
CA ALA A 776 -23.80 -19.58 -3.04
C ALA A 776 -22.65 -19.66 -4.06
N VAL A 777 -22.33 -20.88 -4.54
CA VAL A 777 -21.29 -21.08 -5.57
C VAL A 777 -21.66 -20.35 -6.86
N ASN A 778 -22.91 -20.46 -7.31
CA ASN A 778 -23.40 -19.76 -8.51
C ASN A 778 -23.50 -18.23 -8.32
N ALA A 779 -23.55 -17.76 -7.07
CA ALA A 779 -23.51 -16.35 -6.73
C ALA A 779 -22.08 -15.76 -6.69
N SER A 780 -21.04 -16.58 -6.85
CA SER A 780 -19.61 -16.25 -6.79
C SER A 780 -19.00 -16.27 -5.39
N ALA A 781 -19.57 -17.02 -4.44
CA ALA A 781 -18.88 -17.39 -3.21
C ALA A 781 -17.75 -18.39 -3.52
N ASP A 782 -16.58 -18.19 -2.94
CA ASP A 782 -15.41 -19.05 -3.14
C ASP A 782 -15.31 -20.14 -2.08
N ILE A 783 -15.59 -19.78 -0.82
CA ILE A 783 -15.50 -20.69 0.32
C ILE A 783 -16.84 -20.73 1.06
N LEU A 784 -17.33 -21.95 1.31
CA LEU A 784 -18.53 -22.22 2.08
C LEU A 784 -18.15 -22.67 3.50
N THR A 785 -18.65 -22.00 4.53
CA THR A 785 -18.28 -22.25 5.94
C THR A 785 -19.28 -23.18 6.62
N PHE A 786 -18.80 -24.31 7.14
CA PHE A 786 -19.58 -25.27 7.93
C PHE A 786 -18.80 -25.67 9.20
N THR A 787 -19.46 -25.67 10.33
CA THR A 787 -18.88 -26.15 11.60
C THR A 787 -19.11 -27.64 11.86
N THR A 788 -19.99 -28.29 11.08
CA THR A 788 -20.36 -29.71 11.19
C THR A 788 -19.98 -30.47 9.92
N ILE A 789 -19.11 -31.46 10.04
CA ILE A 789 -18.55 -32.25 8.92
C ILE A 789 -19.68 -32.86 8.06
N ASN A 790 -20.70 -33.47 8.65
CA ASN A 790 -21.79 -34.14 7.89
C ASN A 790 -22.60 -33.16 7.03
N ASN A 791 -22.78 -31.92 7.50
CA ASN A 791 -23.48 -30.87 6.77
C ASN A 791 -22.60 -30.40 5.59
N ALA A 792 -21.29 -30.24 5.82
CA ALA A 792 -20.33 -29.95 4.76
C ALA A 792 -20.30 -31.04 3.68
N ILE A 793 -20.33 -32.33 4.05
CA ILE A 793 -20.39 -33.45 3.10
C ILE A 793 -21.68 -33.38 2.26
N THR A 794 -22.81 -33.07 2.88
CA THR A 794 -24.09 -32.91 2.18
C THR A 794 -24.02 -31.77 1.15
N ALA A 795 -23.43 -30.64 1.50
CA ALA A 795 -23.23 -29.49 0.64
C ALA A 795 -22.22 -29.82 -0.49
N TRP A 796 -21.09 -30.48 -0.16
CA TRP A 796 -20.08 -30.90 -1.13
C TRP A 796 -20.66 -31.81 -2.22
N LYS A 797 -21.47 -32.82 -1.82
CA LYS A 797 -22.17 -33.72 -2.74
C LYS A 797 -23.12 -32.96 -3.67
N ALA A 798 -23.80 -31.94 -3.15
CA ALA A 798 -24.71 -31.10 -3.95
C ALA A 798 -23.93 -30.25 -4.98
N VAL A 799 -22.81 -29.66 -4.59
CA VAL A 799 -21.92 -28.88 -5.51
C VAL A 799 -21.39 -29.79 -6.61
N LYS A 800 -20.86 -31.00 -6.26
CA LYS A 800 -20.36 -31.96 -7.23
C LYS A 800 -21.47 -32.40 -8.21
N ASN A 801 -22.65 -32.69 -7.70
CA ASN A 801 -23.80 -33.03 -8.54
C ASN A 801 -24.21 -31.86 -9.44
N GLY A 802 -24.17 -30.62 -8.93
CA GLY A 802 -24.40 -29.40 -9.71
C GLY A 802 -23.46 -29.27 -10.91
N VAL A 803 -22.18 -29.57 -10.71
CA VAL A 803 -21.19 -29.58 -11.81
C VAL A 803 -21.50 -30.69 -12.82
N ASN A 804 -21.79 -31.91 -12.34
CA ASN A 804 -22.10 -33.05 -13.20
C ASN A 804 -23.37 -32.84 -14.06
N LEU A 805 -24.35 -32.11 -13.52
CA LEU A 805 -25.60 -31.75 -14.22
C LEU A 805 -25.48 -30.46 -15.05
N GLY A 806 -24.34 -29.75 -15.00
CA GLY A 806 -24.11 -28.48 -15.70
C GLY A 806 -24.88 -27.30 -15.10
N THR A 807 -25.40 -27.39 -13.87
CA THR A 807 -26.02 -26.28 -13.14
C THR A 807 -24.99 -25.39 -12.45
N ILE A 808 -23.77 -25.87 -12.27
CA ILE A 808 -22.57 -25.12 -11.89
C ILE A 808 -21.55 -25.34 -13.02
N SER A 809 -21.00 -24.25 -13.55
CA SER A 809 -19.98 -24.35 -14.61
C SER A 809 -18.60 -24.69 -14.04
N MET A 810 -17.74 -25.36 -14.84
CA MET A 810 -16.34 -25.57 -14.46
C MET A 810 -15.56 -24.28 -14.33
N GLU A 811 -15.93 -23.23 -15.07
CA GLU A 811 -15.33 -21.89 -14.95
C GLU A 811 -15.58 -21.30 -13.57
N THR A 812 -16.81 -21.42 -13.04
CA THR A 812 -17.15 -20.98 -11.68
C THR A 812 -16.28 -21.69 -10.64
N ILE A 813 -16.14 -23.01 -10.73
CA ILE A 813 -15.28 -23.79 -9.82
C ILE A 813 -13.81 -23.37 -9.97
N ASN A 814 -13.31 -23.28 -11.19
CA ASN A 814 -11.92 -22.91 -11.45
C ASN A 814 -11.60 -21.49 -10.96
N ALA A 815 -12.50 -20.54 -11.18
CA ALA A 815 -12.31 -19.16 -10.71
C ALA A 815 -12.25 -19.07 -9.16
N ALA A 816 -13.11 -19.80 -8.46
CA ALA A 816 -13.08 -19.87 -6.99
C ALA A 816 -11.79 -20.52 -6.47
N VAL A 817 -11.42 -21.69 -7.02
CA VAL A 817 -10.21 -22.41 -6.62
C VAL A 817 -8.95 -21.60 -6.91
N ARG A 818 -8.91 -20.88 -8.04
CA ARG A 818 -7.80 -19.99 -8.37
C ARG A 818 -7.61 -18.93 -7.27
N ARG A 819 -8.65 -18.21 -6.86
CA ARG A 819 -8.57 -17.20 -5.79
C ARG A 819 -8.14 -17.82 -4.46
N ILE A 820 -8.64 -19.01 -4.12
CA ILE A 820 -8.24 -19.72 -2.89
C ILE A 820 -6.74 -20.08 -2.92
N LEU A 821 -6.24 -20.59 -4.02
CA LEU A 821 -4.83 -20.95 -4.16
C LEU A 821 -3.93 -19.70 -4.20
N LEU A 822 -4.36 -18.62 -4.87
CA LEU A 822 -3.65 -17.33 -4.83
C LEU A 822 -3.49 -16.80 -3.40
N SER A 823 -4.56 -16.84 -2.60
CA SER A 823 -4.48 -16.42 -1.20
C SER A 823 -3.53 -17.30 -0.39
N LYS A 824 -3.50 -18.62 -0.62
CA LYS A 824 -2.55 -19.53 0.02
C LYS A 824 -1.10 -19.24 -0.38
N VAL A 825 -0.86 -18.89 -1.65
CA VAL A 825 0.46 -18.47 -2.15
C VAL A 825 0.89 -17.17 -1.48
N ARG A 826 0.04 -16.15 -1.47
CA ARG A 826 0.33 -14.84 -0.86
C ARG A 826 0.60 -14.91 0.63
N LEU A 827 -0.06 -15.83 1.33
CA LEU A 827 0.20 -16.14 2.74
C LEU A 827 1.47 -16.97 2.97
N GLY A 828 2.20 -17.38 1.91
CA GLY A 828 3.40 -18.20 1.98
C GLY A 828 3.15 -19.60 2.54
N LEU A 829 1.93 -20.16 2.41
CA LEU A 829 1.56 -21.43 3.03
C LEU A 829 2.26 -22.62 2.40
N PHE A 830 2.66 -22.53 1.15
CA PHE A 830 3.45 -23.57 0.48
C PHE A 830 4.88 -23.65 1.00
N GLU A 831 5.36 -22.58 1.67
CA GLU A 831 6.70 -22.49 2.27
C GLU A 831 6.66 -22.74 3.77
N THR A 832 5.72 -22.12 4.48
CA THR A 832 5.60 -22.15 5.94
C THR A 832 4.15 -22.30 6.36
N ASN A 833 3.74 -23.54 6.65
CA ASN A 833 2.35 -23.88 7.00
C ASN A 833 2.20 -24.45 8.41
N LYS A 834 3.29 -24.56 9.19
CA LYS A 834 3.31 -25.09 10.54
C LYS A 834 3.33 -23.99 11.61
N ALA A 835 2.78 -24.30 12.77
CA ALA A 835 2.95 -23.49 13.96
C ALA A 835 4.41 -23.56 14.45
N SER A 836 4.85 -22.48 15.08
CA SER A 836 6.14 -22.43 15.78
C SER A 836 6.09 -23.24 17.08
N ASP A 837 7.24 -23.68 17.54
CA ASP A 837 7.35 -24.41 18.80
C ASP A 837 7.21 -23.46 20.01
N GLY A 838 6.52 -23.92 21.07
CA GLY A 838 6.44 -23.21 22.34
C GLY A 838 5.24 -22.30 22.50
N VAL A 839 5.40 -21.24 23.28
CA VAL A 839 4.38 -20.24 23.60
C VAL A 839 4.89 -18.86 23.17
N TYR A 840 4.05 -18.10 22.50
CA TYR A 840 4.37 -16.71 22.16
C TYR A 840 4.48 -15.86 23.43
N ASP A 841 5.50 -15.02 23.52
CA ASP A 841 5.63 -14.07 24.64
C ASP A 841 4.73 -12.85 24.40
N THR A 842 3.59 -12.85 25.07
CA THR A 842 2.57 -11.80 24.96
C THR A 842 2.82 -10.61 25.91
N THR A 843 3.93 -10.55 26.63
CA THR A 843 4.16 -9.56 27.70
C THR A 843 4.04 -8.12 27.20
N GLU A 844 4.64 -7.81 26.06
CA GLU A 844 4.58 -6.49 25.46
C GLU A 844 3.16 -6.15 24.99
N HIS A 845 2.49 -7.08 24.34
CA HIS A 845 1.13 -6.92 23.84
C HIS A 845 0.11 -6.73 24.98
N VAL A 846 0.24 -7.49 26.07
CA VAL A 846 -0.60 -7.32 27.27
C VAL A 846 -0.39 -5.95 27.90
N ASN A 847 0.86 -5.48 28.01
CA ASN A 847 1.14 -4.13 28.53
C ASN A 847 0.55 -3.05 27.64
N TYR A 848 0.68 -3.17 26.32
CA TYR A 848 0.08 -2.26 25.37
C TYR A 848 -1.46 -2.25 25.51
N ASN A 849 -2.10 -3.40 25.58
CA ASN A 849 -3.54 -3.53 25.76
C ASN A 849 -4.04 -2.90 27.07
N ASN A 850 -3.28 -3.00 28.16
CA ASN A 850 -3.60 -2.33 29.42
C ASN A 850 -3.60 -0.79 29.30
N GLU A 851 -2.68 -0.22 28.52
CA GLU A 851 -2.66 1.22 28.25
C GLU A 851 -3.79 1.63 27.29
N LEU A 852 -4.12 0.81 26.27
CA LEU A 852 -5.29 1.03 25.41
C LEU A 852 -6.60 1.05 26.21
N ALA A 853 -6.76 0.16 27.19
CA ALA A 853 -7.96 0.14 28.04
C ALA A 853 -8.17 1.44 28.81
N LYS A 854 -7.09 2.09 29.27
CA LYS A 854 -7.17 3.40 29.92
C LYS A 854 -7.57 4.50 28.93
N GLN A 855 -7.02 4.44 27.69
CA GLN A 855 -7.36 5.39 26.63
C GLN A 855 -8.82 5.25 26.17
N ALA A 856 -9.34 4.01 26.13
CA ALA A 856 -10.68 3.72 25.68
C ALA A 856 -11.77 4.07 26.70
N LEU A 857 -11.45 4.01 28.01
CA LEU A 857 -12.43 4.28 29.05
C LEU A 857 -13.01 5.68 28.91
N THR A 858 -14.34 5.77 28.81
CA THR A 858 -15.03 7.01 28.48
C THR A 858 -15.95 7.45 29.61
N LEU A 859 -15.76 8.68 30.10
CA LEU A 859 -16.75 9.38 30.93
C LEU A 859 -17.72 10.10 30.00
N ALA A 860 -18.87 9.50 29.74
CA ALA A 860 -19.84 10.02 28.77
C ALA A 860 -20.77 11.08 29.35
N GLN A 861 -20.90 11.13 30.67
CA GLN A 861 -21.71 12.15 31.38
C GLN A 861 -21.15 12.41 32.76
N GLY A 862 -21.25 13.69 33.24
CA GLY A 862 -20.87 14.13 34.56
C GLY A 862 -19.38 14.46 34.68
N GLU A 863 -18.95 14.71 35.93
CA GLU A 863 -17.55 14.93 36.31
C GLU A 863 -17.16 13.88 37.35
N PHE A 864 -15.99 13.27 37.22
CA PHE A 864 -15.55 12.20 38.12
C PHE A 864 -14.03 12.19 38.28
N THR A 865 -13.56 12.21 39.50
CA THR A 865 -12.15 12.21 39.87
C THR A 865 -11.75 11.05 40.79
N GLY A 866 -12.67 10.11 40.99
CA GLY A 866 -12.52 8.97 41.90
C GLY A 866 -13.52 8.97 43.04
N LEU A 867 -13.76 7.77 43.59
CA LEU A 867 -14.60 7.59 44.80
C LEU A 867 -13.87 8.06 46.06
N ASP A 868 -14.60 8.67 46.98
CA ASP A 868 -14.06 9.10 48.30
C ASP A 868 -13.89 7.89 49.24
N LYS A 869 -12.65 7.57 49.59
CA LYS A 869 -12.31 6.46 50.51
C LYS A 869 -12.96 6.55 51.88
N THR A 870 -13.31 7.77 52.34
CA THR A 870 -13.87 8.00 53.66
C THR A 870 -15.34 7.64 53.70
N LYS A 871 -16.02 7.72 52.58
CA LYS A 871 -17.43 7.42 52.38
C LYS A 871 -17.74 5.95 52.20
N LYS A 872 -18.98 5.55 52.51
CA LYS A 872 -19.45 4.16 52.27
C LYS A 872 -19.95 4.03 50.84
N THR A 873 -19.45 3.05 50.13
CA THR A 873 -19.80 2.78 48.73
C THR A 873 -20.56 1.45 48.62
N LEU A 874 -21.68 1.45 47.88
CA LEU A 874 -22.37 0.25 47.43
C LEU A 874 -22.10 0.02 45.96
N ILE A 875 -21.58 -1.16 45.59
CA ILE A 875 -21.42 -1.55 44.16
C ILE A 875 -22.42 -2.63 43.86
N VAL A 876 -23.21 -2.41 42.78
CA VAL A 876 -24.29 -3.30 42.35
C VAL A 876 -24.03 -3.76 40.91
N SER A 877 -24.05 -5.09 40.67
CA SER A 877 -23.95 -5.62 39.31
C SER A 877 -24.80 -6.88 39.14
N THR A 878 -24.88 -7.38 37.91
CA THR A 878 -25.36 -8.73 37.60
C THR A 878 -24.21 -9.72 37.60
N THR A 879 -24.54 -11.02 37.53
CA THR A 879 -23.55 -12.07 37.19
C THR A 879 -23.44 -12.21 35.71
N VAL A 880 -22.26 -12.31 35.17
CA VAL A 880 -21.99 -12.50 33.71
C VAL A 880 -21.45 -13.91 33.49
N SER A 881 -22.02 -14.62 32.54
CA SER A 881 -21.72 -16.05 32.32
C SER A 881 -20.57 -16.32 31.31
N ARG A 882 -20.04 -15.29 30.62
CA ARG A 882 -19.23 -15.49 29.43
C ARG A 882 -17.73 -15.64 29.69
N PHE A 883 -17.19 -14.99 30.73
CA PHE A 883 -15.75 -15.06 31.04
C PHE A 883 -15.51 -15.21 32.55
N PRO A 884 -14.56 -16.02 33.00
CA PRO A 884 -14.08 -15.95 34.37
C PRO A 884 -13.32 -14.63 34.55
N LEU A 885 -13.94 -13.63 35.19
CA LEU A 885 -13.38 -12.27 35.35
C LEU A 885 -12.07 -12.23 36.14
N MET A 886 -11.89 -13.17 37.07
CA MET A 886 -10.71 -13.23 37.89
C MET A 886 -10.43 -14.70 38.23
N THR A 887 -9.44 -15.26 37.60
CA THR A 887 -8.93 -16.56 37.98
C THR A 887 -8.16 -16.44 39.30
N GLY A 888 -8.52 -17.23 40.30
CA GLY A 888 -7.79 -17.39 41.55
C GLY A 888 -8.37 -16.68 42.77
N LEU A 889 -9.50 -15.96 42.72
CA LEU A 889 -10.18 -15.44 43.89
C LEU A 889 -11.16 -16.50 44.43
N ALA A 890 -10.93 -16.92 45.68
CA ALA A 890 -11.84 -17.84 46.34
C ALA A 890 -13.23 -17.22 46.51
N GLY A 891 -14.29 -17.92 46.07
CA GLY A 891 -15.68 -17.45 46.12
C GLY A 891 -16.05 -16.50 45.00
N ASP A 892 -15.30 -16.44 43.90
CA ASP A 892 -15.64 -15.68 42.71
C ASP A 892 -17.01 -16.08 42.18
N ASN A 893 -17.94 -15.13 42.14
CA ASN A 893 -19.29 -15.31 41.59
C ASN A 893 -19.41 -14.70 40.18
N ASN A 894 -18.28 -14.39 39.55
CA ASN A 894 -18.21 -13.81 38.21
C ASN A 894 -19.03 -12.52 38.04
N SER A 895 -18.99 -11.65 39.04
CA SER A 895 -19.65 -10.33 38.98
C SER A 895 -18.66 -9.18 39.17
N PHE A 896 -18.89 -8.08 38.44
CA PHE A 896 -18.13 -6.84 38.59
C PHE A 896 -18.11 -6.38 40.06
N ALA A 897 -19.28 -6.36 40.70
CA ALA A 897 -19.44 -5.87 42.06
C ALA A 897 -18.57 -6.62 43.08
N PHE A 898 -18.47 -7.97 42.94
CA PHE A 898 -17.59 -8.79 43.81
C PHE A 898 -16.11 -8.45 43.59
N VAL A 899 -15.67 -8.40 42.34
CA VAL A 899 -14.27 -8.10 41.98
C VAL A 899 -13.88 -6.69 42.46
N ALA A 900 -14.73 -5.70 42.19
CA ALA A 900 -14.50 -4.32 42.61
C ALA A 900 -14.42 -4.19 44.14
N GLN A 901 -15.37 -4.81 44.86
CA GLN A 901 -15.34 -4.82 46.33
C GLN A 901 -14.02 -5.38 46.87
N ARG A 902 -13.54 -6.51 46.34
CA ARG A 902 -12.29 -7.15 46.80
C ARG A 902 -11.07 -6.27 46.54
N LEU A 903 -10.91 -5.74 45.34
CA LEU A 903 -9.77 -4.88 44.97
C LEU A 903 -9.78 -3.57 45.75
N MET A 904 -10.91 -2.90 45.83
CA MET A 904 -11.04 -1.60 46.48
C MET A 904 -10.94 -1.71 48.01
N THR A 905 -11.46 -2.79 48.62
CA THR A 905 -11.27 -3.03 50.06
C THR A 905 -9.81 -3.22 50.41
N ASN A 906 -9.05 -3.98 49.55
CA ASN A 906 -7.61 -4.13 49.71
C ASN A 906 -6.86 -2.79 49.57
N ALA A 907 -7.39 -1.88 48.77
CA ALA A 907 -6.87 -0.51 48.61
C ALA A 907 -7.35 0.46 49.75
N GLY A 908 -8.14 -0.01 50.73
CA GLY A 908 -8.59 0.76 51.90
C GLY A 908 -9.91 1.50 51.73
N TYR A 909 -10.71 1.19 50.71
CA TYR A 909 -12.05 1.73 50.52
C TYR A 909 -13.09 0.99 51.38
N LYS A 910 -14.19 1.68 51.80
CA LYS A 910 -15.31 1.08 52.53
C LYS A 910 -16.39 0.63 51.52
N VAL A 911 -16.23 -0.53 50.93
CA VAL A 911 -17.09 -1.02 49.85
C VAL A 911 -17.85 -2.27 50.25
N ASP A 912 -19.18 -2.21 50.10
CA ASP A 912 -20.06 -3.37 50.10
C ASP A 912 -20.53 -3.66 48.66
N TYR A 913 -20.94 -4.89 48.39
CA TYR A 913 -21.40 -5.26 47.05
C TYR A 913 -22.74 -6.01 47.10
N LYS A 914 -23.50 -5.92 46.03
CA LYS A 914 -24.70 -6.72 45.78
C LYS A 914 -24.75 -7.24 44.35
N VAL A 915 -25.14 -8.49 44.21
CA VAL A 915 -25.42 -9.10 42.90
C VAL A 915 -26.92 -9.22 42.72
N VAL A 916 -27.43 -8.71 41.61
CA VAL A 916 -28.87 -8.67 41.33
C VAL A 916 -29.18 -9.76 40.28
N SER A 917 -30.01 -10.71 40.68
CA SER A 917 -30.47 -11.79 39.82
C SER A 917 -31.97 -11.84 39.63
N ASN A 918 -32.75 -11.26 40.57
CA ASN A 918 -34.21 -11.33 40.65
C ASN A 918 -34.83 -10.08 41.29
N LYS A 919 -36.14 -10.00 41.29
CA LYS A 919 -36.90 -8.87 41.83
C LYS A 919 -36.67 -8.64 43.35
N THR A 920 -36.43 -9.69 44.10
CA THR A 920 -36.14 -9.59 45.55
C THR A 920 -34.83 -8.88 45.80
N ASP A 921 -33.78 -9.24 45.00
CA ASP A 921 -32.49 -8.60 45.08
C ASP A 921 -32.58 -7.10 44.77
N MET A 922 -33.38 -6.72 43.79
CA MET A 922 -33.64 -5.30 43.43
C MET A 922 -34.30 -4.55 44.60
N THR A 923 -35.31 -5.15 45.21
CA THR A 923 -35.97 -4.57 46.38
C THR A 923 -35.02 -4.37 47.57
N ASN A 924 -34.15 -5.35 47.79
CA ASN A 924 -33.11 -5.25 48.82
C ASN A 924 -32.09 -4.14 48.53
N VAL A 925 -31.70 -3.97 47.25
CA VAL A 925 -30.83 -2.86 46.84
C VAL A 925 -31.48 -1.51 47.12
N ILE A 926 -32.76 -1.30 46.73
CA ILE A 926 -33.50 -0.05 46.92
C ILE A 926 -33.61 0.28 48.45
N ASN A 927 -33.87 -0.76 49.28
CA ASN A 927 -33.99 -0.56 50.72
C ASN A 927 -32.65 -0.25 51.43
N ASP A 928 -31.54 -0.85 50.93
CA ASP A 928 -30.22 -0.74 51.52
C ASP A 928 -29.45 0.46 51.01
N ALA A 929 -29.74 0.97 49.81
CA ALA A 929 -29.03 2.05 49.14
C ALA A 929 -28.89 3.30 50.09
N LYS A 930 -29.95 3.66 50.86
CA LYS A 930 -29.94 4.78 51.83
C LYS A 930 -28.90 4.67 52.96
N LYS A 931 -28.13 3.57 53.04
CA LYS A 931 -27.07 3.39 54.01
C LYS A 931 -25.68 3.78 53.49
N TYR A 932 -25.63 4.21 52.25
CA TYR A 932 -24.42 4.47 51.51
C TYR A 932 -24.40 5.91 50.98
N ASP A 933 -23.22 6.50 50.90
CA ASP A 933 -22.99 7.85 50.41
C ASP A 933 -22.67 7.89 48.90
N GLN A 934 -22.22 6.75 48.37
CA GLN A 934 -21.84 6.56 46.97
C GLN A 934 -22.39 5.22 46.45
N ILE A 935 -23.01 5.24 45.30
CA ILE A 935 -23.63 4.04 44.71
C ILE A 935 -23.18 3.86 43.30
N VAL A 936 -22.64 2.70 42.96
CA VAL A 936 -22.14 2.35 41.65
C VAL A 936 -22.99 1.20 41.10
N PHE A 937 -23.65 1.43 39.98
CA PHE A 937 -24.34 0.40 39.21
C PHE A 937 -23.51 0.03 38.00
N ALA A 938 -23.21 -1.25 37.82
CA ALA A 938 -22.45 -1.73 36.69
C ALA A 938 -23.22 -2.88 36.00
N PHE A 939 -23.81 -2.59 34.85
CA PHE A 939 -24.66 -3.53 34.10
C PHE A 939 -24.22 -3.65 32.63
N ASP A 940 -24.60 -4.76 32.01
CA ASP A 940 -24.44 -5.02 30.60
C ASP A 940 -25.81 -5.01 29.88
N ASN A 941 -25.94 -4.27 28.80
CA ASN A 941 -27.05 -4.24 27.87
C ASN A 941 -28.44 -4.10 28.53
N VAL A 942 -28.66 -3.05 29.32
CA VAL A 942 -29.91 -2.74 30.04
C VAL A 942 -31.08 -2.41 29.10
N LYS A 943 -30.79 -1.98 27.89
CA LYS A 943 -31.77 -1.61 26.84
C LYS A 943 -32.56 -2.80 26.32
N SER A 944 -32.09 -4.01 26.45
CA SER A 944 -32.70 -5.20 25.84
C SER A 944 -33.62 -5.96 26.78
N GLY A 945 -34.86 -6.14 26.40
CA GLY A 945 -35.82 -7.11 26.93
C GLY A 945 -35.99 -7.17 28.47
N LYS A 946 -35.51 -8.23 29.11
CA LYS A 946 -35.61 -8.42 30.56
C LYS A 946 -34.75 -7.47 31.40
N ALA A 947 -33.75 -6.86 30.78
CA ALA A 947 -32.78 -5.96 31.42
C ALA A 947 -33.34 -4.57 31.69
N THR A 948 -34.45 -4.15 31.07
CA THR A 948 -35.12 -2.86 31.37
C THR A 948 -35.51 -2.69 32.85
N ARG A 949 -35.61 -3.79 33.59
CA ARG A 949 -35.85 -3.77 35.06
C ARG A 949 -34.62 -3.23 35.81
N LEU A 950 -33.42 -3.41 35.28
CA LEU A 950 -32.20 -2.89 35.87
C LEU A 950 -32.14 -1.35 35.74
N ALA A 951 -32.59 -0.82 34.61
CA ALA A 951 -32.73 0.64 34.44
C ALA A 951 -33.75 1.21 35.45
N SER A 952 -34.87 0.54 35.64
CA SER A 952 -35.87 0.91 36.66
C SER A 952 -35.27 0.88 38.07
N LEU A 953 -34.38 -0.05 38.40
CA LEU A 953 -33.69 -0.11 39.68
C LEU A 953 -32.80 1.14 39.85
N VAL A 954 -31.96 1.46 38.86
CA VAL A 954 -31.09 2.67 38.91
C VAL A 954 -31.91 3.91 39.09
N ASN A 955 -32.94 4.12 38.24
CA ASN A 955 -33.82 5.29 38.27
C ASN A 955 -34.54 5.42 39.59
N THR A 956 -34.98 4.31 40.21
CA THR A 956 -35.64 4.32 41.53
C THR A 956 -34.69 4.74 42.65
N VAL A 957 -33.45 4.28 42.61
CA VAL A 957 -32.43 4.63 43.61
C VAL A 957 -32.04 6.11 43.48
N SER A 958 -31.74 6.56 42.27
CA SER A 958 -31.39 7.96 42.01
C SER A 958 -32.50 8.94 42.41
N ALA A 959 -33.79 8.56 42.13
CA ALA A 959 -34.93 9.42 42.51
C ALA A 959 -35.19 9.47 44.04
N ASN A 960 -34.86 8.38 44.75
CA ASN A 960 -35.09 8.29 46.19
C ASN A 960 -33.95 8.86 47.02
N GLN A 961 -32.80 9.14 46.42
CA GLN A 961 -31.58 9.58 47.11
C GLN A 961 -30.85 10.67 46.33
N PRO A 962 -31.44 11.87 46.24
CA PRO A 962 -30.88 12.99 45.46
C PRO A 962 -29.63 13.60 46.07
N GLU A 963 -29.28 13.25 47.30
CA GLU A 963 -28.06 13.71 48.00
C GLU A 963 -26.86 12.78 47.86
N ASP A 964 -27.11 11.53 47.34
CA ASP A 964 -26.07 10.52 47.18
C ASP A 964 -25.48 10.57 45.75
N TYR A 965 -24.22 10.22 45.64
CA TYR A 965 -23.55 10.20 44.37
C TYR A 965 -23.77 8.90 43.65
N VAL A 966 -24.56 8.91 42.56
CA VAL A 966 -24.98 7.74 41.80
C VAL A 966 -24.22 7.66 40.48
N ILE A 967 -23.45 6.60 40.30
CA ILE A 967 -22.68 6.30 39.10
C ILE A 967 -23.30 5.10 38.35
N ALA A 968 -23.50 5.23 37.06
CA ALA A 968 -23.84 4.10 36.21
C ALA A 968 -22.67 3.77 35.29
N ILE A 969 -22.34 2.48 35.18
CA ILE A 969 -21.30 1.94 34.31
C ILE A 969 -21.96 1.02 33.29
N ALA A 970 -21.81 1.34 32.01
CA ALA A 970 -22.14 0.44 30.94
C ALA A 970 -20.97 -0.52 30.71
N LEU A 971 -21.14 -1.77 31.10
CA LEU A 971 -20.12 -2.83 30.94
C LEU A 971 -20.01 -3.35 29.50
N GLU A 972 -20.97 -3.02 28.64
CA GLU A 972 -20.95 -3.40 27.23
C GLU A 972 -21.46 -2.23 26.37
N THR A 973 -22.77 -2.06 26.21
CA THR A 973 -23.33 -1.10 25.27
C THR A 973 -23.45 0.32 25.83
N PRO A 974 -22.86 1.34 25.16
CA PRO A 974 -22.96 2.72 25.60
C PRO A 974 -24.39 3.30 25.51
N TYR A 975 -25.30 2.70 24.73
CA TYR A 975 -26.67 3.15 24.58
C TYR A 975 -27.53 2.97 25.83
N ASP A 976 -27.05 2.28 26.87
CA ASP A 976 -27.76 2.10 28.12
C ASP A 976 -28.03 3.43 28.83
N ILE A 977 -27.24 4.48 28.55
CA ILE A 977 -27.50 5.85 29.06
C ILE A 977 -28.90 6.35 28.77
N LEU A 978 -29.48 5.98 27.62
CA LEU A 978 -30.81 6.39 27.19
C LEU A 978 -31.93 5.83 28.11
N MET A 979 -31.57 4.86 28.95
CA MET A 979 -32.50 4.20 29.90
C MET A 979 -32.41 4.78 31.32
N TYR A 980 -31.41 5.61 31.60
CA TYR A 980 -31.16 6.17 32.94
C TYR A 980 -31.66 7.62 33.07
N ASN A 981 -32.20 7.92 34.23
CA ASN A 981 -32.59 9.28 34.60
C ASN A 981 -31.79 9.70 35.83
N ASN A 982 -31.23 10.89 35.83
CA ASN A 982 -30.61 11.51 37.00
C ASN A 982 -29.47 10.70 37.65
N VAL A 983 -28.61 10.08 36.84
CA VAL A 983 -27.32 9.60 37.32
C VAL A 983 -26.29 10.74 37.26
N ASP A 984 -25.44 10.86 38.28
CA ASP A 984 -24.41 11.90 38.33
C ASP A 984 -23.30 11.67 37.31
N CYS A 985 -22.91 10.40 37.12
CA CYS A 985 -21.91 10.03 36.14
C CYS A 985 -22.32 8.81 35.36
N TYR A 986 -21.93 8.80 34.08
CA TYR A 986 -22.06 7.65 33.20
C TYR A 986 -20.72 7.29 32.57
N ILE A 987 -20.27 6.07 32.82
CA ILE A 987 -18.99 5.54 32.37
C ILE A 987 -19.24 4.40 31.36
N CYS A 988 -18.55 4.43 30.21
CA CYS A 988 -18.62 3.40 29.18
C CYS A 988 -17.32 2.60 29.10
N THR A 989 -17.43 1.26 29.11
CA THR A 989 -16.33 0.34 28.99
C THR A 989 -16.30 -0.41 27.65
N TYR A 990 -17.44 -0.46 26.92
CA TYR A 990 -17.65 -1.12 25.64
C TYR A 990 -17.47 -2.64 25.64
N GLU A 991 -16.92 -3.20 26.71
CA GLU A 991 -16.68 -4.63 26.85
C GLU A 991 -16.56 -5.03 28.33
N TYR A 992 -16.76 -6.30 28.58
CA TYR A 992 -16.67 -6.86 29.93
C TYR A 992 -15.56 -7.92 29.99
N THR A 993 -14.32 -7.46 29.74
CA THR A 993 -13.10 -8.29 29.80
C THR A 993 -12.34 -8.10 31.11
N PRO A 994 -11.47 -9.04 31.53
CA PRO A 994 -10.65 -8.87 32.73
C PRO A 994 -9.80 -7.59 32.75
N THR A 995 -9.27 -7.18 31.58
CA THR A 995 -8.48 -5.96 31.43
C THR A 995 -9.34 -4.72 31.69
N MET A 996 -10.50 -4.63 31.02
CA MET A 996 -11.37 -3.46 31.17
C MET A 996 -11.99 -3.39 32.58
N VAL A 997 -12.35 -4.53 33.17
CA VAL A 997 -12.84 -4.56 34.57
C VAL A 997 -11.81 -3.99 35.55
N LYS A 998 -10.55 -4.38 35.43
CA LYS A 998 -9.46 -3.82 36.27
C LYS A 998 -9.27 -2.33 35.99
N THR A 999 -9.31 -1.93 34.73
CA THR A 999 -9.13 -0.53 34.32
C THR A 999 -10.22 0.37 34.91
N VAL A 1000 -11.49 -0.04 34.83
CA VAL A 1000 -12.56 0.80 35.40
C VAL A 1000 -12.53 0.81 36.93
N ILE A 1001 -12.08 -0.26 37.59
CA ILE A 1001 -11.88 -0.25 39.05
C ILE A 1001 -10.75 0.71 39.44
N SER A 1002 -9.63 0.72 38.73
CA SER A 1002 -8.55 1.71 38.92
C SER A 1002 -9.05 3.15 38.69
N TYR A 1003 -9.92 3.36 37.71
CA TYR A 1003 -10.54 4.66 37.47
C TYR A 1003 -11.50 5.05 38.63
N LEU A 1004 -12.29 4.11 39.14
CA LEU A 1004 -13.11 4.36 40.32
C LEU A 1004 -12.27 4.72 41.56
N MET A 1005 -11.04 4.25 41.63
CA MET A 1005 -10.09 4.62 42.68
C MET A 1005 -9.38 5.97 42.46
N GLY A 1006 -9.61 6.63 41.30
CA GLY A 1006 -9.01 7.90 40.96
C GLY A 1006 -7.51 7.77 40.55
N GLU A 1007 -7.08 6.63 40.00
CA GLU A 1007 -5.67 6.40 39.65
C GLU A 1007 -5.28 7.05 38.32
N PHE A 1008 -6.24 7.41 37.46
CA PHE A 1008 -6.02 8.08 36.17
C PHE A 1008 -7.29 8.82 35.71
N GLU A 1009 -7.17 9.72 34.74
CA GLU A 1009 -8.27 10.43 34.09
C GLU A 1009 -8.75 9.69 32.83
N ALA A 1010 -10.09 9.65 32.59
CA ALA A 1010 -10.66 9.07 31.39
C ALA A 1010 -10.54 10.02 30.21
N HIS A 1011 -9.99 9.58 29.09
CA HIS A 1011 -9.81 10.37 27.86
C HIS A 1011 -10.55 9.79 26.65
N GLY A 1012 -11.19 8.64 26.80
CA GLY A 1012 -11.95 8.00 25.74
C GLY A 1012 -13.10 8.88 25.24
N LYS A 1013 -13.43 8.73 23.95
CA LYS A 1013 -14.53 9.43 23.29
C LYS A 1013 -15.60 8.44 22.87
N LEU A 1014 -16.86 8.82 22.95
CA LEU A 1014 -17.94 8.00 22.45
C LEU A 1014 -17.81 7.84 20.92
N PRO A 1015 -17.72 6.60 20.40
CA PRO A 1015 -17.65 6.34 18.97
C PRO A 1015 -19.05 6.20 18.33
N ILE A 1016 -20.06 6.71 18.99
CA ILE A 1016 -21.46 6.69 18.56
C ILE A 1016 -22.14 8.00 18.94
N GLU A 1017 -23.20 8.34 18.21
CA GLU A 1017 -24.13 9.40 18.60
C GLU A 1017 -25.23 8.85 19.50
N LEU A 1018 -25.47 9.52 20.62
CA LEU A 1018 -26.58 9.19 21.51
C LEU A 1018 -27.83 9.98 21.07
N GLN A 1019 -28.65 9.38 20.18
CA GLN A 1019 -29.91 9.97 19.70
C GLN A 1019 -31.11 9.49 20.51
#